data_fa55e50b084c4b71f6fbf48a0fadf5bb
#
_entry.id   fa55e50b084c4b71f6fbf48a0fadf5bb
#
_cell.length_a   1.000
_cell.length_b   1.000
_cell.length_c   1.000
_cell.angle_alpha   90.00
_cell.angle_beta   90.00
_cell.angle_gamma   90.00
#
_symmetry.space_group_name_H-M   'P 1'
#
loop_
_entity.id
_entity.type
_entity.pdbx_description
1 polymer ?
#
loop_
_entity_poly.entity_id
_entity_poly.type
_entity_poly.pdbx_seq_one_letter_code
_entity_poly.pdbx_strand_id
1 'polypeptide(L)'
;MAIDRYVYTPTSRVERKGFHSIGLTLLFTLFFLSFACPALAQERRGTLSNGMSYILRHNAQPRKKMEARLIMCVGSCVQRPDEAGYAHFIEHLAFGRTKHFASGGIKRYAERLGTRYGVGLNAMTGHDRTVYMISLPTDEPHVLDSTALILSDWLTGLQLDSLEVEQERSIIKEEIRAYVQTDPFYALKVGTGIHSRSLPVGTAQDIDRATASGLRAFYHRWYRPSLATIVLVGDFDLDAAEKSLHATFTTAPTTPARTYIEPELHYPRGLHLESHSDTLIRTATLDLIFPHKTLPTRTLSELFTEKVHRMALAAWSHRLNKLRGTKLADSWYLGRTSHLSLTLEGSRTAEILRDLREAISALSVLRRGTISERELTLLKERAKSALYVVTGDTPSAGWCDYYTDEILHGDHFLTDETEKKELERRIDGLRASDLRPAFDRLYRYLMGPSKLASFTHNAQLPETARPQRGAIERAIQRGLSAQRTRLSFTPPSDEATEEKKSAIPQLLTPPQKLPTAQLRSSKLHPDLGVQEAYLPNGIRIILRPLPEADSVVKIAINHPSGLRDIPLDEQPRVASLAAYIELGGIATLPREQLDSFLFDHGVALTLTEAMDWGALLGTAPTDKTYSLLRLMKEKMLHPEAATADFEESRESLISALGRPSRLEQMLARDPERKLQRRLDSILGTYIPQREPETEAEARALSLPYMIDFHTDLWTRTEGMTIVVVGRFDSEALLKEISGVF
;
A
#
# COMPACT_ATOMS: atom_id res chain seq x y z
N MET A 1 -33.21 46.03 47.45
CA MET A 1 -32.42 46.60 48.55
C MET A 1 -31.13 47.07 47.95
N ALA A 2 -31.07 48.29 47.59
CA ALA A 2 -30.51 49.45 48.27
C ALA A 2 -29.01 49.53 48.00
N ILE A 3 -28.59 50.48 47.08
CA ILE A 3 -28.11 51.82 47.35
C ILE A 3 -26.68 51.78 47.95
N ASP A 4 -25.68 52.49 47.40
CA ASP A 4 -25.42 53.89 47.08
C ASP A 4 -24.14 54.05 46.26
N ARG A 5 -24.13 54.82 45.23
CA ARG A 5 -23.58 56.15 44.95
C ARG A 5 -22.38 56.62 45.78
N TYR A 6 -21.31 57.01 45.09
CA TYR A 6 -20.73 58.36 45.28
C TYR A 6 -20.08 58.89 43.96
N VAL A 7 -20.47 60.07 43.61
CA VAL A 7 -20.05 61.02 42.59
C VAL A 7 -18.87 61.86 43.10
N TYR A 8 -17.87 62.13 42.31
CA TYR A 8 -17.22 63.44 42.28
C TYR A 8 -16.55 63.72 40.92
N THR A 9 -16.94 64.78 40.25
CA THR A 9 -16.29 65.55 39.20
C THR A 9 -15.72 66.86 39.81
N PRO A 10 -15.08 67.77 39.06
CA PRO A 10 -14.13 67.75 37.98
C PRO A 10 -12.92 68.67 38.22
N THR A 11 -11.92 68.73 37.32
CA THR A 11 -11.35 69.97 36.77
C THR A 11 -10.22 69.73 35.74
N SER A 12 -10.53 70.21 34.57
CA SER A 12 -9.71 70.95 33.58
C SER A 12 -8.22 70.74 33.47
N ARG A 13 -7.75 70.27 32.30
CA ARG A 13 -6.97 71.11 31.35
C ARG A 13 -6.77 70.39 30.03
N VAL A 14 -7.12 71.08 28.97
CA VAL A 14 -6.92 70.75 27.57
C VAL A 14 -5.42 70.84 27.23
N GLU A 15 -4.84 69.77 26.66
CA GLU A 15 -3.71 69.91 25.72
C GLU A 15 -3.95 69.03 24.51
N ARG A 16 -4.03 69.66 23.36
CA ARG A 16 -4.11 69.08 22.03
C ARG A 16 -2.74 68.44 21.70
N LYS A 17 -2.65 67.11 21.72
CA LYS A 17 -1.71 66.34 20.93
C LYS A 17 -2.17 64.88 20.92
N GLY A 18 -2.84 64.45 19.87
CA GLY A 18 -3.32 63.05 19.79
C GLY A 18 -4.03 62.64 18.48
N PHE A 19 -4.10 63.53 17.50
CA PHE A 19 -4.86 63.19 16.26
C PHE A 19 -3.98 62.55 15.15
N HIS A 20 -2.67 62.45 15.32
CA HIS A 20 -1.76 61.84 14.31
C HIS A 20 -1.42 60.39 14.57
N SER A 21 -1.65 59.88 15.79
CA SER A 21 -1.29 58.49 16.16
C SER A 21 -2.40 57.49 15.77
N ILE A 22 -3.67 57.88 15.83
CA ILE A 22 -4.78 56.97 15.53
C ILE A 22 -4.91 56.75 14.00
N GLY A 23 -4.63 57.78 13.19
CA GLY A 23 -4.63 57.65 11.75
C GLY A 23 -3.50 56.74 11.21
N LEU A 24 -2.33 56.80 11.81
CA LEU A 24 -1.19 55.96 11.41
C LEU A 24 -1.40 54.50 11.83
N THR A 25 -1.97 54.23 13.00
CA THR A 25 -2.27 52.87 13.47
C THR A 25 -3.38 52.23 12.64
N LEU A 26 -4.44 53.00 12.24
CA LEU A 26 -5.47 52.48 11.35
C LEU A 26 -4.93 52.25 9.91
N LEU A 27 -4.00 53.11 9.42
CA LEU A 27 -3.35 52.88 8.11
C LEU A 27 -2.42 51.66 8.13
N PHE A 28 -1.68 51.43 9.23
CA PHE A 28 -0.86 50.22 9.42
C PHE A 28 -1.72 48.98 9.55
N THR A 29 -2.84 49.02 10.27
CA THR A 29 -3.77 47.88 10.39
C THR A 29 -4.48 47.59 9.06
N LEU A 30 -4.86 48.58 8.30
CA LEU A 30 -5.41 48.44 6.94
C LEU A 30 -4.33 47.99 5.93
N PHE A 31 -3.07 48.39 6.10
CA PHE A 31 -1.96 47.96 5.29
C PHE A 31 -1.56 46.48 5.59
N PHE A 32 -1.61 46.06 6.85
CA PHE A 32 -1.43 44.65 7.22
C PHE A 32 -2.64 43.77 6.86
N LEU A 33 -3.87 44.31 6.86
CA LEU A 33 -5.08 43.61 6.37
C LEU A 33 -5.10 43.47 4.83
N SER A 34 -4.40 44.35 4.09
CA SER A 34 -4.28 44.26 2.63
C SER A 34 -3.13 43.31 2.18
N PHE A 35 -2.25 42.86 3.11
CA PHE A 35 -1.26 41.81 2.89
C PHE A 35 -1.66 40.45 3.50
N ALA A 36 -2.85 40.32 4.07
CA ALA A 36 -3.49 39.03 4.18
C ALA A 36 -3.85 38.60 2.75
N CYS A 37 -2.86 38.11 2.01
CA CYS A 37 -3.12 37.29 0.83
C CYS A 37 -4.13 36.24 1.31
N PRO A 38 -5.36 36.15 0.75
CA PRO A 38 -6.20 35.02 1.07
C PRO A 38 -5.35 33.82 0.69
N ALA A 39 -5.05 32.95 1.62
CA ALA A 39 -4.56 31.63 1.29
C ALA A 39 -5.57 31.12 0.27
N LEU A 40 -5.20 31.12 -1.02
CA LEU A 40 -6.04 30.63 -2.10
C LEU A 40 -6.47 29.25 -1.66
N ALA A 41 -7.76 29.03 -1.48
CA ALA A 41 -8.28 27.76 -1.05
C ALA A 41 -7.72 26.71 -2.01
N GLN A 42 -6.84 25.84 -1.53
CA GLN A 42 -6.20 24.81 -2.36
C GLN A 42 -7.21 23.77 -2.85
N GLU A 43 -8.41 23.78 -2.29
CA GLU A 43 -9.46 22.81 -2.55
C GLU A 43 -10.81 23.50 -2.76
N ARG A 44 -11.59 22.96 -3.68
CA ARG A 44 -12.97 23.39 -3.95
C ARG A 44 -13.85 22.17 -4.12
N ARG A 45 -14.97 22.15 -3.42
CA ARG A 45 -16.01 21.12 -3.54
C ARG A 45 -17.30 21.74 -4.01
N GLY A 46 -18.04 21.02 -4.85
CA GLY A 46 -19.32 21.49 -5.33
C GLY A 46 -20.19 20.40 -5.92
N THR A 47 -21.37 20.82 -6.37
CA THR A 47 -22.31 19.95 -7.07
C THR A 47 -22.74 20.65 -8.35
N LEU A 48 -22.65 19.95 -9.47
CA LEU A 48 -23.09 20.43 -10.78
C LEU A 48 -24.61 20.43 -10.86
N SER A 49 -25.16 21.19 -11.82
CA SER A 49 -26.60 21.33 -12.02
C SER A 49 -27.36 20.01 -12.24
N ASN A 50 -26.67 18.99 -12.73
CA ASN A 50 -27.20 17.64 -12.93
C ASN A 50 -27.15 16.73 -11.68
N GLY A 51 -26.67 17.25 -10.53
CA GLY A 51 -26.57 16.53 -9.26
C GLY A 51 -25.26 15.75 -9.06
N MET A 52 -24.28 15.86 -9.97
CA MET A 52 -22.97 15.22 -9.82
C MET A 52 -22.07 16.05 -8.89
N SER A 53 -21.40 15.39 -7.96
CA SER A 53 -20.42 16.02 -7.08
C SER A 53 -19.07 16.17 -7.74
N TYR A 54 -18.28 17.17 -7.32
CA TYR A 54 -16.88 17.28 -7.72
C TYR A 54 -15.99 17.78 -6.59
N ILE A 55 -14.73 17.40 -6.66
CA ILE A 55 -13.63 17.87 -5.82
C ILE A 55 -12.51 18.33 -6.75
N LEU A 56 -12.10 19.59 -6.61
CA LEU A 56 -10.98 20.19 -7.33
C LEU A 56 -9.93 20.56 -6.30
N ARG A 57 -8.68 20.18 -6.56
CA ARG A 57 -7.55 20.53 -5.69
C ARG A 57 -6.36 21.01 -6.51
N HIS A 58 -5.89 22.22 -6.21
CA HIS A 58 -4.59 22.66 -6.72
C HIS A 58 -3.47 21.93 -5.96
N ASN A 59 -2.58 21.25 -6.69
CA ASN A 59 -1.43 20.57 -6.16
C ASN A 59 -0.31 20.51 -7.21
N ALA A 60 0.80 21.18 -6.94
CA ALA A 60 1.94 21.24 -7.85
C ALA A 60 2.95 20.09 -7.67
N GLN A 61 2.49 18.93 -7.20
CA GLN A 61 3.30 17.73 -7.04
C GLN A 61 2.73 16.55 -7.86
N PRO A 62 3.33 16.22 -9.01
CA PRO A 62 4.39 16.96 -9.71
C PRO A 62 3.84 18.22 -10.42
N ARG A 63 4.73 19.18 -10.71
CA ARG A 63 4.38 20.38 -11.49
C ARG A 63 3.94 20.01 -12.90
N LYS A 64 3.05 20.84 -13.48
CA LYS A 64 2.54 20.71 -14.84
C LYS A 64 1.85 19.37 -15.12
N LYS A 65 1.26 18.77 -14.11
CA LYS A 65 0.55 17.52 -14.23
C LYS A 65 -0.74 17.54 -13.41
N MET A 66 -1.75 16.84 -13.89
CA MET A 66 -2.97 16.59 -13.15
C MET A 66 -3.39 15.13 -13.23
N GLU A 67 -4.09 14.71 -12.19
CA GLU A 67 -4.80 13.44 -12.08
C GLU A 67 -6.30 13.72 -12.10
N ALA A 68 -7.03 13.01 -12.94
CA ALA A 68 -8.48 13.09 -13.01
C ALA A 68 -9.09 11.72 -12.75
N ARG A 69 -10.14 11.69 -11.95
CA ARG A 69 -10.93 10.47 -11.71
C ARG A 69 -12.41 10.74 -11.86
N LEU A 70 -13.10 9.78 -12.48
CA LEU A 70 -14.55 9.64 -12.39
C LEU A 70 -14.82 8.43 -11.50
N ILE A 71 -15.35 8.68 -10.30
CA ILE A 71 -15.67 7.66 -9.31
C ILE A 71 -17.17 7.38 -9.43
N MET A 72 -17.50 6.20 -9.91
CA MET A 72 -18.86 5.70 -9.99
C MET A 72 -19.14 4.78 -8.80
N CYS A 73 -20.12 5.11 -7.97
CA CYS A 73 -20.64 4.22 -6.92
C CYS A 73 -21.54 3.12 -7.54
N VAL A 74 -21.00 2.42 -8.52
CA VAL A 74 -21.65 1.37 -9.32
C VAL A 74 -20.63 0.27 -9.59
N GLY A 75 -20.93 -0.95 -9.19
CA GLY A 75 -20.08 -2.11 -9.41
C GLY A 75 -20.94 -3.36 -9.59
N SER A 76 -20.40 -4.54 -9.32
CA SER A 76 -21.13 -5.79 -9.51
C SER A 76 -22.31 -5.99 -8.55
N CYS A 77 -22.35 -5.30 -7.42
CA CYS A 77 -23.42 -5.42 -6.42
C CYS A 77 -24.80 -4.96 -6.90
N VAL A 78 -24.86 -4.14 -7.96
CA VAL A 78 -26.12 -3.64 -8.53
C VAL A 78 -26.58 -4.46 -9.73
N GLN A 79 -25.82 -5.48 -10.14
CA GLN A 79 -26.13 -6.36 -11.25
C GLN A 79 -27.26 -7.34 -10.91
N ARG A 80 -28.10 -7.63 -11.86
CA ARG A 80 -29.03 -8.75 -11.81
C ARG A 80 -28.27 -10.05 -12.10
N PRO A 81 -28.84 -11.22 -11.79
CA PRO A 81 -28.20 -12.50 -12.09
C PRO A 81 -27.86 -12.72 -13.57
N ASP A 82 -28.64 -12.10 -14.48
CA ASP A 82 -28.43 -12.13 -15.92
C ASP A 82 -27.48 -11.05 -16.43
N GLU A 83 -26.98 -10.17 -15.54
CA GLU A 83 -26.08 -9.06 -15.83
C GLU A 83 -24.67 -9.26 -15.22
N ALA A 84 -24.35 -10.46 -14.75
CA ALA A 84 -23.07 -10.75 -14.15
C ALA A 84 -21.91 -10.39 -15.11
N GLY A 85 -20.93 -9.61 -14.60
CA GLY A 85 -19.80 -9.09 -15.37
C GLY A 85 -20.07 -7.81 -16.17
N TYR A 86 -21.29 -7.27 -16.18
CA TYR A 86 -21.63 -6.10 -17.00
C TYR A 86 -20.88 -4.82 -16.57
N ALA A 87 -20.71 -4.59 -15.27
CA ALA A 87 -19.99 -3.43 -14.78
C ALA A 87 -18.53 -3.41 -15.28
N HIS A 88 -17.85 -4.54 -15.21
CA HIS A 88 -16.48 -4.72 -15.69
C HIS A 88 -16.41 -4.67 -17.23
N PHE A 89 -17.37 -5.27 -17.91
CA PHE A 89 -17.43 -5.20 -19.37
C PHE A 89 -17.55 -3.75 -19.87
N ILE A 90 -18.37 -2.93 -19.20
CA ILE A 90 -18.53 -1.50 -19.52
C ILE A 90 -17.23 -0.74 -19.24
N GLU A 91 -16.50 -1.11 -18.20
CA GLU A 91 -15.18 -0.54 -17.89
C GLU A 91 -14.21 -0.74 -19.07
N HIS A 92 -14.11 -1.94 -19.63
CA HIS A 92 -13.30 -2.20 -20.84
C HIS A 92 -13.74 -1.36 -22.02
N LEU A 93 -15.05 -1.31 -22.27
CA LEU A 93 -15.65 -0.56 -23.39
C LEU A 93 -15.53 0.96 -23.25
N ALA A 94 -15.20 1.48 -22.05
CA ALA A 94 -14.97 2.91 -21.83
C ALA A 94 -13.74 3.45 -22.60
N PHE A 95 -12.84 2.58 -23.01
CA PHE A 95 -11.69 2.92 -23.84
C PHE A 95 -11.94 2.71 -25.34
N GLY A 96 -13.11 2.22 -25.71
CA GLY A 96 -13.61 2.06 -27.07
C GLY A 96 -14.15 3.34 -27.66
N ARG A 97 -15.28 3.23 -28.38
CA ARG A 97 -15.96 4.37 -29.01
C ARG A 97 -16.85 5.10 -28.01
N THR A 98 -16.70 6.42 -27.97
CA THR A 98 -17.58 7.30 -27.21
C THR A 98 -18.25 8.32 -28.10
N LYS A 99 -19.06 9.18 -27.54
CA LYS A 99 -19.78 10.24 -28.30
C LYS A 99 -18.82 11.16 -29.05
N HIS A 100 -17.71 11.54 -28.45
CA HIS A 100 -16.77 12.52 -29.01
C HIS A 100 -15.44 11.87 -29.47
N PHE A 101 -15.16 10.63 -29.10
CA PHE A 101 -13.93 9.95 -29.48
C PHE A 101 -14.24 8.69 -30.30
N ALA A 102 -13.54 8.52 -31.44
CA ALA A 102 -13.55 7.27 -32.18
C ALA A 102 -12.97 6.13 -31.33
N SER A 103 -13.21 4.88 -31.73
CA SER A 103 -12.67 3.70 -31.04
C SER A 103 -11.17 3.83 -30.74
N GLY A 104 -10.78 3.65 -29.48
CA GLY A 104 -9.42 3.89 -28.99
C GLY A 104 -8.95 5.34 -29.01
N GLY A 105 -9.84 6.31 -29.28
CA GLY A 105 -9.50 7.73 -29.41
C GLY A 105 -8.96 8.34 -28.13
N ILE A 106 -9.53 7.98 -26.98
CA ILE A 106 -9.04 8.42 -25.66
C ILE A 106 -7.64 7.89 -25.40
N LYS A 107 -7.36 6.61 -25.70
CA LYS A 107 -6.02 6.02 -25.59
C LYS A 107 -5.00 6.80 -26.43
N ARG A 108 -5.29 7.01 -27.71
CA ARG A 108 -4.39 7.75 -28.62
C ARG A 108 -4.19 9.21 -28.18
N TYR A 109 -5.22 9.85 -27.63
CA TYR A 109 -5.11 11.19 -27.07
C TYR A 109 -4.15 11.23 -25.89
N ALA A 110 -4.32 10.34 -24.92
CA ALA A 110 -3.47 10.22 -23.74
C ALA A 110 -2.01 9.88 -24.12
N GLU A 111 -1.80 8.90 -24.99
CA GLU A 111 -0.47 8.47 -25.45
C GLU A 111 0.28 9.60 -26.18
N ARG A 112 -0.40 10.39 -27.02
CA ARG A 112 0.19 11.57 -27.65
C ARG A 112 0.70 12.59 -26.64
N LEU A 113 0.08 12.67 -25.46
CA LEU A 113 0.49 13.52 -24.34
C LEU A 113 1.44 12.83 -23.36
N GLY A 114 1.98 11.67 -23.73
CA GLY A 114 2.94 10.93 -22.91
C GLY A 114 2.34 10.08 -21.80
N THR A 115 1.02 9.93 -21.76
CA THR A 115 0.32 9.09 -20.78
C THR A 115 0.14 7.69 -21.29
N ARG A 116 0.69 6.70 -20.59
CA ARG A 116 0.65 5.29 -21.01
C ARG A 116 -0.62 4.61 -20.50
N TYR A 117 -1.27 3.82 -21.37
CA TYR A 117 -2.36 2.93 -20.99
C TYR A 117 -1.88 1.88 -19.96
N GLY A 118 -2.72 1.57 -18.99
CA GLY A 118 -2.40 0.68 -17.86
C GLY A 118 -1.61 1.35 -16.72
N VAL A 119 -1.07 2.56 -16.92
CA VAL A 119 -0.29 3.30 -15.89
C VAL A 119 -0.97 4.63 -15.56
N GLY A 120 -1.02 5.57 -16.49
CA GLY A 120 -1.61 6.89 -16.29
C GLY A 120 -3.01 7.03 -16.91
N LEU A 121 -3.44 6.10 -17.74
CA LEU A 121 -4.81 5.92 -18.22
C LEU A 121 -5.24 4.51 -17.83
N ASN A 122 -6.18 4.37 -16.92
CA ASN A 122 -6.61 3.08 -16.37
C ASN A 122 -8.05 3.17 -15.86
N ALA A 123 -8.64 2.01 -15.52
CA ALA A 123 -9.87 1.93 -14.77
C ALA A 123 -9.86 0.68 -13.87
N MET A 124 -10.80 0.59 -12.96
CA MET A 124 -10.97 -0.55 -12.08
C MET A 124 -12.44 -0.73 -11.73
N THR A 125 -12.90 -1.97 -11.69
CA THR A 125 -14.25 -2.35 -11.25
C THR A 125 -14.19 -3.24 -10.03
N GLY A 126 -14.91 -2.85 -8.99
CA GLY A 126 -15.12 -3.65 -7.79
C GLY A 126 -16.57 -4.09 -7.64
N HIS A 127 -16.93 -4.53 -6.44
CA HIS A 127 -18.31 -4.86 -6.13
C HIS A 127 -19.21 -3.63 -6.03
N ASP A 128 -18.71 -2.53 -5.52
CA ASP A 128 -19.45 -1.32 -5.16
C ASP A 128 -19.11 -0.11 -6.03
N ARG A 129 -18.11 -0.22 -6.88
CA ARG A 129 -17.55 0.92 -7.62
C ARG A 129 -16.98 0.56 -8.98
N THR A 130 -16.92 1.57 -9.83
CA THR A 130 -16.04 1.62 -11.01
C THR A 130 -15.33 2.96 -11.00
N VAL A 131 -14.01 2.97 -11.08
CA VAL A 131 -13.19 4.19 -11.06
C VAL A 131 -12.42 4.29 -12.35
N TYR A 132 -12.62 5.37 -13.10
CA TYR A 132 -11.87 5.71 -14.29
C TYR A 132 -10.82 6.76 -13.96
N MET A 133 -9.61 6.60 -14.47
CA MET A 133 -8.44 7.41 -14.13
C MET A 133 -7.70 7.86 -15.37
N ILE A 134 -7.33 9.13 -15.40
CA ILE A 134 -6.44 9.68 -16.43
C ILE A 134 -5.51 10.73 -15.86
N SER A 135 -4.23 10.63 -16.21
CA SER A 135 -3.16 11.55 -15.83
C SER A 135 -2.71 12.31 -17.06
N LEU A 136 -2.71 13.64 -17.02
CA LEU A 136 -2.40 14.47 -18.20
C LEU A 136 -1.46 15.63 -17.81
N PRO A 137 -0.64 16.14 -18.75
CA PRO A 137 0.14 17.36 -18.55
C PRO A 137 -0.78 18.58 -18.56
N THR A 138 -0.54 19.58 -17.68
CA THR A 138 -1.37 20.78 -17.58
C THR A 138 -0.87 21.95 -18.41
N ASP A 139 0.30 21.86 -19.02
CA ASP A 139 0.84 22.85 -19.96
C ASP A 139 0.37 22.63 -21.41
N GLU A 140 -0.45 21.60 -21.66
CA GLU A 140 -1.09 21.37 -22.96
C GLU A 140 -2.33 22.27 -23.10
N PRO A 141 -2.47 23.00 -24.21
CA PRO A 141 -3.67 23.84 -24.46
C PRO A 141 -4.98 23.03 -24.42
N HIS A 142 -6.01 23.59 -23.79
CA HIS A 142 -7.35 23.01 -23.67
C HIS A 142 -7.42 21.65 -22.95
N VAL A 143 -6.39 21.27 -22.18
CA VAL A 143 -6.38 19.97 -21.49
C VAL A 143 -7.51 19.84 -20.48
N LEU A 144 -7.89 20.91 -19.78
CA LEU A 144 -9.02 20.89 -18.83
C LEU A 144 -10.35 20.62 -19.55
N ASP A 145 -10.57 21.24 -20.71
CA ASP A 145 -11.78 21.03 -21.53
C ASP A 145 -11.81 19.59 -22.09
N SER A 146 -10.66 19.11 -22.59
CA SER A 146 -10.54 17.74 -23.06
C SER A 146 -10.78 16.72 -21.96
N THR A 147 -10.26 16.99 -20.76
CA THR A 147 -10.46 16.13 -19.58
C THR A 147 -11.93 16.11 -19.19
N ALA A 148 -12.58 17.28 -19.07
CA ALA A 148 -14.02 17.36 -18.79
C ALA A 148 -14.84 16.58 -19.82
N LEU A 149 -14.47 16.67 -21.10
CA LEU A 149 -15.13 15.95 -22.19
C LEU A 149 -14.96 14.43 -22.07
N ILE A 150 -13.76 13.95 -21.74
CA ILE A 150 -13.48 12.52 -21.50
C ILE A 150 -14.33 12.02 -20.32
N LEU A 151 -14.33 12.73 -19.19
CA LEU A 151 -15.13 12.37 -18.03
C LEU A 151 -16.64 12.36 -18.33
N SER A 152 -17.12 13.28 -19.15
CA SER A 152 -18.52 13.33 -19.61
C SER A 152 -18.86 12.13 -20.49
N ASP A 153 -17.95 11.74 -21.39
CA ASP A 153 -18.14 10.60 -22.26
C ASP A 153 -18.12 9.28 -21.48
N TRP A 154 -17.27 9.15 -20.48
CA TRP A 154 -17.33 7.99 -19.59
C TRP A 154 -18.64 7.88 -18.83
N LEU A 155 -19.20 9.02 -18.39
CA LEU A 155 -20.46 9.04 -17.63
C LEU A 155 -21.68 8.76 -18.50
N THR A 156 -21.78 9.38 -19.71
CA THR A 156 -23.02 9.37 -20.52
C THR A 156 -22.82 9.15 -22.01
N GLY A 157 -21.59 9.03 -22.49
CA GLY A 157 -21.26 9.03 -23.91
C GLY A 157 -20.78 7.71 -24.49
N LEU A 158 -20.72 6.62 -23.72
CA LEU A 158 -20.29 5.31 -24.23
C LEU A 158 -21.26 4.79 -25.29
N GLN A 159 -20.75 4.37 -26.45
CA GLN A 159 -21.58 3.89 -27.57
C GLN A 159 -21.92 2.40 -27.43
N LEU A 160 -21.02 1.62 -26.82
CA LEU A 160 -21.20 0.19 -26.57
C LEU A 160 -21.60 -0.57 -27.84
N ASP A 161 -20.82 -0.36 -28.90
CA ASP A 161 -21.06 -0.95 -30.23
C ASP A 161 -20.91 -2.47 -30.19
N SER A 162 -21.75 -3.19 -30.96
CA SER A 162 -21.73 -4.66 -30.96
C SER A 162 -20.39 -5.23 -31.44
N LEU A 163 -19.69 -4.56 -32.37
CA LEU A 163 -18.37 -4.99 -32.82
C LEU A 163 -17.33 -4.92 -31.70
N GLU A 164 -17.30 -3.80 -30.93
CA GLU A 164 -16.37 -3.65 -29.79
C GLU A 164 -16.69 -4.63 -28.66
N VAL A 165 -17.98 -4.89 -28.41
CA VAL A 165 -18.42 -5.91 -27.44
C VAL A 165 -17.86 -7.29 -27.80
N GLU A 166 -17.90 -7.68 -29.08
CA GLU A 166 -17.35 -8.98 -29.50
C GLU A 166 -15.83 -9.03 -29.42
N GLN A 167 -15.14 -7.93 -29.71
CA GLN A 167 -13.67 -7.84 -29.59
C GLN A 167 -13.20 -7.97 -28.13
N GLU A 168 -13.84 -7.23 -27.20
CA GLU A 168 -13.47 -7.25 -25.79
C GLU A 168 -13.84 -8.55 -25.08
N ARG A 169 -14.83 -9.29 -25.59
CA ARG A 169 -15.28 -10.57 -25.01
C ARG A 169 -14.13 -11.57 -24.80
N SER A 170 -13.25 -11.70 -25.78
CA SER A 170 -12.11 -12.62 -25.69
C SER A 170 -11.08 -12.17 -24.66
N ILE A 171 -10.82 -10.87 -24.57
CA ILE A 171 -9.88 -10.27 -23.63
C ILE A 171 -10.36 -10.50 -22.19
N ILE A 172 -11.63 -10.19 -21.92
CA ILE A 172 -12.23 -10.39 -20.58
C ILE A 172 -12.21 -11.87 -20.19
N LYS A 173 -12.45 -12.79 -21.13
CA LYS A 173 -12.41 -14.24 -20.84
C LYS A 173 -10.99 -14.71 -20.46
N GLU A 174 -9.94 -14.17 -21.06
CA GLU A 174 -8.56 -14.46 -20.65
C GLU A 174 -8.27 -13.90 -19.26
N GLU A 175 -8.73 -12.68 -18.95
CA GLU A 175 -8.60 -12.10 -17.64
C GLU A 175 -9.33 -12.91 -16.55
N ILE A 176 -10.54 -13.40 -16.84
CA ILE A 176 -11.27 -14.30 -15.93
C ILE A 176 -10.44 -15.55 -15.63
N ARG A 177 -9.79 -16.15 -16.64
CA ARG A 177 -8.94 -17.33 -16.43
C ARG A 177 -7.78 -17.03 -15.50
N ALA A 178 -7.11 -15.91 -15.69
CA ALA A 178 -6.03 -15.48 -14.83
C ALA A 178 -6.53 -15.22 -13.39
N TYR A 179 -7.68 -14.56 -13.25
CA TYR A 179 -8.25 -14.20 -11.95
C TYR A 179 -8.67 -15.41 -11.11
N VAL A 180 -9.36 -16.39 -11.70
CA VAL A 180 -9.81 -17.61 -11.01
C VAL A 180 -8.64 -18.46 -10.49
N GLN A 181 -7.48 -18.39 -11.15
CA GLN A 181 -6.28 -19.10 -10.70
C GLN A 181 -5.65 -18.48 -9.45
N THR A 182 -5.90 -17.21 -9.15
CA THR A 182 -5.24 -16.48 -8.05
C THR A 182 -5.89 -16.68 -6.68
N ASP A 183 -7.19 -16.89 -6.61
CA ASP A 183 -7.90 -17.13 -5.34
C ASP A 183 -8.99 -18.22 -5.45
N PRO A 184 -8.63 -19.50 -5.23
CA PRO A 184 -9.60 -20.60 -5.30
C PRO A 184 -10.68 -20.53 -4.22
N PHE A 185 -10.51 -19.70 -3.18
CA PHE A 185 -11.43 -19.55 -2.06
C PHE A 185 -12.24 -18.24 -2.12
N TYR A 186 -12.26 -17.59 -3.26
CA TYR A 186 -12.98 -16.33 -3.40
C TYR A 186 -14.47 -16.47 -3.01
N ALA A 187 -15.15 -17.52 -3.47
CA ALA A 187 -16.55 -17.77 -3.16
C ALA A 187 -16.82 -17.92 -1.65
N LEU A 188 -15.90 -18.59 -0.94
CA LEU A 188 -15.94 -18.71 0.52
C LEU A 188 -15.84 -17.34 1.20
N LYS A 189 -14.93 -16.48 0.74
CA LYS A 189 -14.66 -15.15 1.33
C LYS A 189 -15.79 -14.15 1.10
N VAL A 190 -16.44 -14.20 -0.05
CA VAL A 190 -17.62 -13.35 -0.36
C VAL A 190 -18.89 -13.81 0.36
N GLY A 191 -18.91 -15.04 0.87
CA GLY A 191 -20.03 -15.58 1.61
C GLY A 191 -21.22 -15.97 0.74
N THR A 192 -22.45 -15.80 1.27
CA THR A 192 -23.69 -16.16 0.57
C THR A 192 -24.49 -14.89 0.23
N GLY A 193 -25.23 -14.93 -0.86
CA GLY A 193 -26.09 -13.82 -1.26
C GLY A 193 -25.83 -13.40 -2.72
N ILE A 194 -26.29 -12.21 -3.06
CA ILE A 194 -26.19 -11.68 -4.42
C ILE A 194 -24.72 -11.49 -4.84
N HIS A 195 -23.86 -11.14 -3.90
CA HIS A 195 -22.43 -10.83 -4.15
C HIS A 195 -21.59 -12.08 -4.41
N SER A 196 -21.97 -13.24 -3.83
CA SER A 196 -21.26 -14.50 -4.07
C SER A 196 -21.49 -15.06 -5.47
N ARG A 197 -22.54 -14.57 -6.15
CA ARG A 197 -22.93 -15.05 -7.49
C ARG A 197 -22.44 -14.14 -8.60
N SER A 198 -21.93 -12.96 -8.29
CA SER A 198 -21.46 -11.97 -9.26
C SER A 198 -20.07 -11.47 -8.90
N LEU A 199 -19.05 -12.26 -9.28
CA LEU A 199 -17.70 -11.73 -9.43
C LEU A 199 -17.78 -10.42 -10.23
N PRO A 200 -17.02 -9.39 -9.88
CA PRO A 200 -16.94 -8.18 -10.71
C PRO A 200 -16.67 -8.50 -12.18
N VAL A 201 -15.79 -9.45 -12.45
CA VAL A 201 -15.44 -9.91 -13.81
C VAL A 201 -16.50 -10.86 -14.43
N GLY A 202 -17.44 -11.43 -13.63
CA GLY A 202 -18.38 -12.45 -14.09
C GLY A 202 -17.70 -13.82 -14.29
N THR A 203 -18.42 -14.71 -14.95
CA THR A 203 -17.88 -15.98 -15.46
C THR A 203 -17.77 -15.95 -16.99
N ALA A 204 -16.98 -16.84 -17.58
CA ALA A 204 -16.87 -16.95 -19.02
C ALA A 204 -18.25 -17.13 -19.71
N GLN A 205 -19.15 -17.90 -19.04
CA GLN A 205 -20.52 -18.10 -19.53
C GLN A 205 -21.39 -16.83 -19.45
N ASP A 206 -21.20 -16.00 -18.42
CA ASP A 206 -21.90 -14.72 -18.30
C ASP A 206 -21.45 -13.75 -19.37
N ILE A 207 -20.15 -13.69 -19.64
CA ILE A 207 -19.57 -12.87 -20.69
C ILE A 207 -20.02 -13.32 -22.07
N ASP A 208 -20.14 -14.64 -22.31
CA ASP A 208 -20.69 -15.16 -23.58
C ASP A 208 -22.16 -14.76 -23.82
N ARG A 209 -22.95 -14.61 -22.76
CA ARG A 209 -24.36 -14.17 -22.83
C ARG A 209 -24.56 -12.67 -22.92
N ALA A 210 -23.53 -11.88 -22.60
CA ALA A 210 -23.64 -10.43 -22.62
C ALA A 210 -23.91 -9.91 -24.05
N THR A 211 -24.84 -8.98 -24.16
CA THR A 211 -25.21 -8.36 -25.44
C THR A 211 -25.02 -6.83 -25.37
N ALA A 212 -24.70 -6.21 -26.50
CA ALA A 212 -24.59 -4.76 -26.58
C ALA A 212 -25.87 -4.03 -26.10
N SER A 213 -27.05 -4.57 -26.37
CA SER A 213 -28.31 -4.02 -25.87
C SER A 213 -28.46 -4.13 -24.36
N GLY A 214 -28.05 -5.27 -23.76
CA GLY A 214 -28.05 -5.49 -22.33
C GLY A 214 -27.07 -4.54 -21.61
N LEU A 215 -25.84 -4.43 -22.15
CA LEU A 215 -24.83 -3.50 -21.62
C LEU A 215 -25.31 -2.05 -21.68
N ARG A 216 -25.90 -1.61 -22.80
CA ARG A 216 -26.52 -0.26 -22.91
C ARG A 216 -27.65 -0.07 -21.90
N ALA A 217 -28.52 -1.07 -21.71
CA ALA A 217 -29.59 -0.98 -20.73
C ALA A 217 -29.08 -0.84 -19.29
N PHE A 218 -28.02 -1.57 -18.94
CA PHE A 218 -27.33 -1.47 -17.64
C PHE A 218 -26.68 -0.09 -17.50
N TYR A 219 -25.90 0.36 -18.47
CA TYR A 219 -25.23 1.64 -18.49
C TYR A 219 -26.22 2.78 -18.28
N HIS A 220 -27.27 2.87 -19.10
CA HIS A 220 -28.29 3.91 -18.96
C HIS A 220 -29.09 3.81 -17.66
N ARG A 221 -29.16 2.69 -17.00
CA ARG A 221 -29.83 2.52 -15.72
C ARG A 221 -28.96 3.00 -14.55
N TRP A 222 -27.68 2.76 -14.58
CA TRP A 222 -26.81 2.94 -13.43
C TRP A 222 -25.80 4.08 -13.53
N TYR A 223 -25.35 4.47 -14.73
CA TYR A 223 -24.43 5.58 -14.89
C TYR A 223 -25.22 6.90 -14.79
N ARG A 224 -25.34 7.39 -13.55
CA ARG A 224 -26.14 8.55 -13.17
C ARG A 224 -25.26 9.58 -12.47
N PRO A 225 -25.46 10.89 -12.73
CA PRO A 225 -24.73 11.94 -12.04
C PRO A 225 -24.78 11.82 -10.51
N SER A 226 -25.94 11.42 -9.93
CA SER A 226 -26.10 11.25 -8.49
C SER A 226 -25.29 10.07 -7.88
N LEU A 227 -24.71 9.20 -8.70
CA LEU A 227 -23.83 8.11 -8.29
C LEU A 227 -22.37 8.35 -8.72
N ALA A 228 -22.08 9.55 -9.24
CA ALA A 228 -20.78 9.92 -9.78
C ALA A 228 -20.17 11.08 -9.00
N THR A 229 -18.86 11.00 -8.79
CA THR A 229 -18.06 12.13 -8.30
C THR A 229 -16.84 12.30 -9.17
N ILE A 230 -16.57 13.54 -9.59
CA ILE A 230 -15.34 13.93 -10.27
C ILE A 230 -14.32 14.37 -9.24
N VAL A 231 -13.08 13.88 -9.37
CA VAL A 231 -11.93 14.36 -8.61
C VAL A 231 -10.86 14.81 -9.60
N LEU A 232 -10.46 16.09 -9.51
CA LEU A 232 -9.32 16.63 -10.25
C LEU A 232 -8.30 17.17 -9.26
N VAL A 233 -7.08 16.67 -9.31
CA VAL A 233 -5.97 17.11 -8.48
C VAL A 233 -4.77 17.39 -9.36
N GLY A 234 -4.17 18.58 -9.24
CA GLY A 234 -2.98 18.88 -10.05
C GLY A 234 -2.60 20.35 -10.09
N ASP A 235 -1.60 20.63 -10.90
CA ASP A 235 -1.05 21.98 -11.11
C ASP A 235 -1.88 22.73 -12.17
N PHE A 236 -3.08 23.18 -11.79
CA PHE A 236 -4.00 23.91 -12.63
C PHE A 236 -4.76 25.00 -11.83
N ASP A 237 -5.35 25.95 -12.55
CA ASP A 237 -6.20 26.97 -11.97
C ASP A 237 -7.60 26.40 -11.65
N LEU A 238 -8.05 26.58 -10.40
CA LEU A 238 -9.32 26.03 -9.92
C LEU A 238 -10.54 26.65 -10.61
N ASP A 239 -10.51 27.96 -10.93
CA ASP A 239 -11.61 28.65 -11.60
C ASP A 239 -11.76 28.16 -13.04
N ALA A 240 -10.62 27.95 -13.73
CA ALA A 240 -10.60 27.40 -15.08
C ALA A 240 -11.14 25.95 -15.10
N ALA A 241 -10.71 25.10 -14.16
CA ALA A 241 -11.19 23.73 -14.07
C ALA A 241 -12.70 23.67 -13.77
N GLU A 242 -13.18 24.46 -12.81
CA GLU A 242 -14.60 24.51 -12.47
C GLU A 242 -15.45 25.02 -13.64
N LYS A 243 -14.98 26.07 -14.31
CA LYS A 243 -15.64 26.61 -15.53
C LYS A 243 -15.75 25.56 -16.62
N SER A 244 -14.68 24.78 -16.86
CA SER A 244 -14.66 23.72 -17.86
C SER A 244 -15.64 22.60 -17.51
N LEU A 245 -15.69 22.17 -16.23
CA LEU A 245 -16.69 21.20 -15.78
C LEU A 245 -18.12 21.72 -15.97
N HIS A 246 -18.42 22.94 -15.50
CA HIS A 246 -19.75 23.53 -15.66
C HIS A 246 -20.16 23.64 -17.13
N ALA A 247 -19.27 24.08 -18.02
CA ALA A 247 -19.55 24.20 -19.45
C ALA A 247 -19.87 22.83 -20.09
N THR A 248 -19.12 21.79 -19.73
CA THR A 248 -19.28 20.46 -20.30
C THR A 248 -20.52 19.74 -19.80
N PHE A 249 -20.82 19.85 -18.51
CA PHE A 249 -21.91 19.09 -17.87
C PHE A 249 -23.24 19.83 -17.78
N THR A 250 -23.33 21.09 -18.21
CA THR A 250 -24.58 21.86 -18.25
C THR A 250 -25.64 21.23 -19.16
N THR A 251 -25.21 20.55 -20.21
CA THR A 251 -26.11 19.88 -21.18
C THR A 251 -26.40 18.42 -20.81
N ALA A 252 -25.79 17.90 -19.75
CA ALA A 252 -26.05 16.53 -19.33
C ALA A 252 -27.47 16.38 -18.79
N PRO A 253 -28.25 15.36 -19.22
CA PRO A 253 -29.63 15.22 -18.81
C PRO A 253 -29.74 15.02 -17.31
N THR A 254 -30.64 15.76 -16.67
CA THR A 254 -31.06 15.48 -15.29
C THR A 254 -31.81 14.16 -15.28
N THR A 255 -31.20 13.18 -14.63
CA THR A 255 -31.83 11.86 -14.49
C THR A 255 -32.31 11.69 -13.06
N PRO A 256 -33.38 10.89 -12.80
CA PRO A 256 -33.80 10.61 -11.44
C PRO A 256 -32.62 10.12 -10.59
N ALA A 257 -32.44 10.71 -9.42
CA ALA A 257 -31.39 10.33 -8.49
C ALA A 257 -31.52 8.86 -8.08
N ARG A 258 -30.39 8.16 -7.96
CA ARG A 258 -30.29 6.83 -7.37
C ARG A 258 -29.44 6.88 -6.14
N THR A 259 -29.74 6.03 -5.18
CA THR A 259 -28.98 5.91 -3.94
C THR A 259 -27.89 4.85 -4.11
N TYR A 260 -26.72 5.10 -3.56
CA TYR A 260 -25.67 4.11 -3.43
C TYR A 260 -26.16 2.88 -2.68
N ILE A 261 -25.84 1.71 -3.21
CA ILE A 261 -26.16 0.42 -2.57
C ILE A 261 -24.85 -0.12 -1.98
N GLU A 262 -24.75 -0.03 -0.65
CA GLU A 262 -23.61 -0.57 0.06
C GLU A 262 -23.68 -2.12 0.05
N PRO A 263 -22.59 -2.80 -0.34
CA PRO A 263 -22.54 -4.26 -0.30
C PRO A 263 -22.69 -4.79 1.12
N GLU A 264 -23.60 -5.73 1.32
CA GLU A 264 -23.77 -6.43 2.60
C GLU A 264 -23.43 -7.91 2.43
N LEU A 265 -22.41 -8.37 3.16
CA LEU A 265 -21.97 -9.75 3.12
C LEU A 265 -22.67 -10.58 4.19
N HIS A 266 -23.17 -11.73 3.79
CA HIS A 266 -23.82 -12.69 4.68
C HIS A 266 -23.01 -13.98 4.73
N TYR A 267 -22.71 -14.43 5.92
CA TYR A 267 -21.99 -15.68 6.15
C TYR A 267 -22.88 -16.66 6.91
N PRO A 268 -22.94 -17.92 6.48
CA PRO A 268 -23.67 -18.94 7.21
C PRO A 268 -23.02 -19.19 8.58
N ARG A 269 -23.82 -19.56 9.58
CA ARG A 269 -23.32 -19.80 10.94
C ARG A 269 -22.46 -21.06 11.01
N GLY A 270 -21.50 -21.05 11.93
CA GLY A 270 -20.55 -22.14 12.16
C GLY A 270 -19.23 -21.96 11.42
N LEU A 271 -18.44 -23.00 11.42
CA LEU A 271 -17.18 -23.07 10.67
C LEU A 271 -17.44 -23.67 9.29
N HIS A 272 -17.05 -22.97 8.24
CA HIS A 272 -17.10 -23.45 6.86
C HIS A 272 -15.67 -23.72 6.42
N LEU A 273 -15.39 -24.96 6.03
CA LEU A 273 -14.07 -25.43 5.63
C LEU A 273 -14.12 -25.86 4.16
N GLU A 274 -13.27 -25.21 3.34
CA GLU A 274 -12.99 -25.63 1.98
C GLU A 274 -11.52 -26.05 1.86
N SER A 275 -11.24 -26.97 0.94
CA SER A 275 -9.89 -27.46 0.69
C SER A 275 -9.54 -27.34 -0.79
N HIS A 276 -8.33 -26.88 -1.05
CA HIS A 276 -7.74 -26.88 -2.37
C HIS A 276 -6.44 -27.71 -2.34
N SER A 277 -6.25 -28.54 -3.35
CA SER A 277 -5.06 -29.39 -3.44
C SER A 277 -4.40 -29.28 -4.80
N ASP A 278 -3.08 -29.11 -4.77
CA ASP A 278 -2.25 -29.13 -5.96
C ASP A 278 -0.96 -29.93 -5.66
N THR A 279 -0.40 -30.57 -6.68
CA THR A 279 0.86 -31.33 -6.55
C THR A 279 2.08 -30.43 -6.29
N LEU A 280 1.96 -29.14 -6.62
CA LEU A 280 3.01 -28.13 -6.42
C LEU A 280 3.04 -27.56 -5.00
N ILE A 281 1.95 -27.72 -4.25
CA ILE A 281 1.89 -27.24 -2.86
C ILE A 281 2.77 -28.13 -2.00
N ARG A 282 3.67 -27.52 -1.26
CA ARG A 282 4.65 -28.23 -0.42
C ARG A 282 4.33 -28.14 1.05
N THR A 283 3.98 -26.96 1.50
CA THR A 283 3.62 -26.69 2.88
C THR A 283 2.12 -26.54 2.97
N ALA A 284 1.49 -27.31 3.86
CA ALA A 284 0.06 -27.16 4.07
C ALA A 284 -0.22 -25.85 4.82
N THR A 285 -1.21 -25.13 4.34
CA THR A 285 -1.62 -23.82 4.90
C THR A 285 -3.09 -23.88 5.32
N LEU A 286 -3.37 -23.49 6.55
CA LEU A 286 -4.71 -23.26 7.08
C LEU A 286 -4.92 -21.76 7.25
N ASP A 287 -5.82 -21.18 6.47
CA ASP A 287 -6.30 -19.83 6.69
C ASP A 287 -7.62 -19.87 7.43
N LEU A 288 -7.70 -19.13 8.52
CA LEU A 288 -8.91 -18.91 9.29
C LEU A 288 -9.31 -17.44 9.19
N ILE A 289 -10.54 -17.20 8.75
CA ILE A 289 -11.10 -15.87 8.59
C ILE A 289 -12.29 -15.72 9.53
N PHE A 290 -12.29 -14.63 10.28
CA PHE A 290 -13.36 -14.23 11.20
C PHE A 290 -13.96 -12.91 10.67
N PRO A 291 -15.04 -13.01 9.87
CA PRO A 291 -15.72 -11.83 9.35
C PRO A 291 -16.31 -10.99 10.48
N HIS A 292 -16.15 -9.68 10.42
CA HIS A 292 -16.70 -8.74 11.39
C HIS A 292 -17.01 -7.38 10.75
N LYS A 293 -17.73 -6.53 11.49
CA LYS A 293 -17.98 -5.15 11.03
C LYS A 293 -16.69 -4.33 11.11
N THR A 294 -16.39 -3.63 10.03
CA THR A 294 -15.30 -2.66 9.96
C THR A 294 -15.47 -1.59 11.04
N LEU A 295 -14.37 -1.20 11.67
CA LEU A 295 -14.35 -0.05 12.56
C LEU A 295 -14.51 1.22 11.75
N PRO A 296 -15.42 2.12 12.15
CA PRO A 296 -15.53 3.40 11.47
C PRO A 296 -14.29 4.26 11.77
N THR A 297 -13.92 5.10 10.79
CA THR A 297 -12.78 6.03 10.85
C THR A 297 -13.16 7.43 10.36
N ARG A 298 -14.42 7.82 10.53
CA ARG A 298 -15.00 9.07 10.01
C ARG A 298 -14.65 10.32 10.82
N THR A 299 -14.14 10.11 12.02
CA THR A 299 -13.76 11.18 12.95
C THR A 299 -12.41 10.88 13.59
N LEU A 300 -11.72 11.90 14.08
CA LEU A 300 -10.46 11.75 14.79
C LEU A 300 -10.58 10.80 15.99
N SER A 301 -11.73 10.75 16.67
CA SER A 301 -11.98 9.84 17.79
C SER A 301 -12.15 8.39 17.34
N GLU A 302 -12.80 8.16 16.22
CA GLU A 302 -12.93 6.83 15.62
C GLU A 302 -11.58 6.36 15.07
N LEU A 303 -10.82 7.25 14.42
CA LEU A 303 -9.46 6.97 13.97
C LEU A 303 -8.55 6.60 15.15
N PHE A 304 -8.63 7.33 16.29
CA PHE A 304 -7.91 6.95 17.50
C PHE A 304 -8.30 5.54 17.98
N THR A 305 -9.58 5.21 17.96
CA THR A 305 -10.07 3.87 18.33
C THR A 305 -9.53 2.77 17.41
N GLU A 306 -9.40 3.08 16.12
CA GLU A 306 -8.78 2.19 15.12
C GLU A 306 -7.27 2.03 15.42
N LYS A 307 -6.54 3.09 15.75
CA LYS A 307 -5.12 2.99 16.12
C LYS A 307 -4.91 2.14 17.38
N VAL A 308 -5.75 2.30 18.41
CA VAL A 308 -5.71 1.43 19.60
C VAL A 308 -6.01 -0.03 19.24
N HIS A 309 -6.92 -0.27 18.30
CA HIS A 309 -7.18 -1.62 17.79
C HIS A 309 -5.96 -2.21 17.07
N ARG A 310 -5.28 -1.42 16.20
CA ARG A 310 -4.03 -1.85 15.55
C ARG A 310 -2.90 -2.13 16.54
N MET A 311 -2.80 -1.35 17.62
CA MET A 311 -1.84 -1.62 18.68
C MET A 311 -2.11 -2.97 19.37
N ALA A 312 -3.37 -3.30 19.64
CA ALA A 312 -3.74 -4.60 20.22
C ALA A 312 -3.47 -5.76 19.24
N LEU A 313 -3.73 -5.57 17.94
CA LEU A 313 -3.42 -6.53 16.89
C LEU A 313 -1.90 -6.76 16.79
N ALA A 314 -1.11 -5.69 16.85
CA ALA A 314 0.35 -5.75 16.85
C ALA A 314 0.91 -6.49 18.09
N ALA A 315 0.35 -6.23 19.27
CA ALA A 315 0.73 -6.95 20.48
C ALA A 315 0.45 -8.46 20.38
N TRP A 316 -0.64 -8.85 19.74
CA TRP A 316 -0.96 -10.25 19.49
C TRP A 316 -0.04 -10.83 18.41
N SER A 317 0.11 -10.17 17.26
CA SER A 317 1.00 -10.58 16.17
C SER A 317 2.44 -10.81 16.66
N HIS A 318 2.95 -9.92 17.51
CA HIS A 318 4.29 -10.04 18.06
C HIS A 318 4.52 -11.36 18.83
N ARG A 319 3.50 -11.87 19.50
CA ARG A 319 3.59 -13.18 20.16
C ARG A 319 3.58 -14.33 19.16
N LEU A 320 2.92 -14.16 18.02
CA LEU A 320 2.83 -15.17 16.97
C LEU A 320 4.14 -15.33 16.17
N ASN A 321 5.03 -14.37 16.19
CA ASN A 321 6.36 -14.46 15.55
C ASN A 321 7.20 -15.65 16.04
N LYS A 322 6.85 -16.23 17.21
CA LYS A 322 7.45 -17.47 17.73
C LYS A 322 6.89 -18.74 17.07
N LEU A 323 5.83 -18.63 16.29
CA LEU A 323 5.23 -19.71 15.52
C LEU A 323 5.61 -19.50 14.05
N ARG A 324 6.49 -20.37 13.56
CA ARG A 324 6.96 -20.31 12.15
C ARG A 324 5.77 -20.38 11.19
N GLY A 325 5.79 -19.56 10.14
CA GLY A 325 4.73 -19.55 9.12
C GLY A 325 3.36 -19.05 9.59
N THR A 326 3.29 -18.40 10.77
CA THR A 326 2.04 -17.86 11.28
C THR A 326 1.94 -16.37 10.97
N LYS A 327 0.84 -15.97 10.31
CA LYS A 327 0.56 -14.56 9.95
C LYS A 327 -0.80 -14.15 10.52
N LEU A 328 -0.90 -12.90 10.95
CA LEU A 328 -2.13 -12.29 11.45
C LEU A 328 -2.38 -10.99 10.70
N ALA A 329 -3.58 -10.83 10.17
CA ALA A 329 -4.01 -9.59 9.53
C ALA A 329 -5.45 -9.26 9.91
N ASP A 330 -5.77 -7.99 9.97
CA ASP A 330 -7.14 -7.49 10.05
C ASP A 330 -7.28 -6.39 9.01
N SER A 331 -8.07 -6.67 7.96
CA SER A 331 -8.17 -5.80 6.79
C SER A 331 -9.62 -5.63 6.37
N TRP A 332 -9.93 -4.44 5.87
CA TRP A 332 -11.17 -4.21 5.15
C TRP A 332 -11.28 -5.18 3.96
N TYR A 333 -12.48 -5.69 3.74
CA TYR A 333 -12.73 -6.63 2.65
C TYR A 333 -13.76 -6.09 1.65
N LEU A 334 -14.98 -5.79 2.10
CA LEU A 334 -16.03 -5.27 1.24
C LEU A 334 -17.15 -4.60 2.05
N GLY A 335 -17.64 -3.44 1.61
CA GLY A 335 -18.67 -2.67 2.30
C GLY A 335 -18.29 -2.37 3.74
N ARG A 336 -19.10 -2.77 4.70
CA ARG A 336 -18.80 -2.65 6.15
C ARG A 336 -18.23 -3.91 6.76
N THR A 337 -17.62 -4.78 5.96
CA THR A 337 -17.04 -6.03 6.44
C THR A 337 -15.53 -5.99 6.38
N SER A 338 -14.90 -6.36 7.49
CA SER A 338 -13.47 -6.67 7.59
C SER A 338 -13.27 -8.14 7.91
N HIS A 339 -12.11 -8.64 7.54
CA HIS A 339 -11.67 -10.01 7.81
C HIS A 339 -10.47 -9.98 8.76
N LEU A 340 -10.67 -10.48 9.98
CA LEU A 340 -9.54 -10.87 10.81
C LEU A 340 -9.10 -12.25 10.35
N SER A 341 -7.90 -12.36 9.79
CA SER A 341 -7.34 -13.58 9.24
C SER A 341 -6.15 -14.07 10.05
N LEU A 342 -6.09 -15.38 10.26
CA LEU A 342 -4.99 -16.08 10.90
C LEU A 342 -4.55 -17.22 9.96
N THR A 343 -3.38 -17.05 9.35
CA THR A 343 -2.72 -18.02 8.47
C THR A 343 -1.75 -18.85 9.29
N LEU A 344 -1.77 -20.16 9.14
CA LEU A 344 -0.87 -21.10 9.79
C LEU A 344 -0.30 -22.06 8.75
N GLU A 345 1.01 -22.20 8.74
CA GLU A 345 1.71 -23.12 7.86
C GLU A 345 2.31 -24.28 8.68
N GLY A 346 2.38 -25.47 8.08
CA GLY A 346 3.02 -26.61 8.75
C GLY A 346 3.10 -27.85 7.86
N SER A 347 4.04 -28.72 8.19
CA SER A 347 4.24 -30.00 7.49
C SER A 347 3.18 -31.05 7.87
N ARG A 348 2.58 -30.91 9.05
CA ARG A 348 1.58 -31.85 9.59
C ARG A 348 0.37 -31.10 10.18
N THR A 349 -0.80 -31.61 9.92
CA THR A 349 -2.07 -31.06 10.46
C THR A 349 -2.06 -30.94 12.00
N ALA A 350 -1.40 -31.87 12.69
CA ALA A 350 -1.31 -31.82 14.16
C ALA A 350 -0.48 -30.59 14.65
N GLU A 351 0.51 -30.19 13.88
CA GLU A 351 1.30 -28.98 14.15
C GLU A 351 0.46 -27.73 13.95
N ILE A 352 -0.19 -27.63 12.80
CA ILE A 352 -1.10 -26.52 12.46
C ILE A 352 -2.18 -26.34 13.54
N LEU A 353 -2.83 -27.41 13.98
CA LEU A 353 -3.86 -27.35 15.01
C LEU A 353 -3.31 -27.01 16.41
N ARG A 354 -2.10 -27.45 16.74
CA ARG A 354 -1.39 -27.05 17.96
C ARG A 354 -1.10 -25.55 17.94
N ASP A 355 -0.56 -25.05 16.83
CA ASP A 355 -0.16 -23.66 16.67
C ASP A 355 -1.37 -22.74 16.60
N LEU A 356 -2.46 -23.18 15.97
CA LEU A 356 -3.77 -22.52 16.04
C LEU A 356 -4.23 -22.33 17.51
N ARG A 357 -4.19 -23.40 18.29
CA ARG A 357 -4.56 -23.33 19.72
C ARG A 357 -3.67 -22.33 20.47
N GLU A 358 -2.36 -22.40 20.27
CA GLU A 358 -1.41 -21.50 20.95
C GLU A 358 -1.61 -20.03 20.51
N ALA A 359 -1.83 -19.77 19.22
CA ALA A 359 -2.10 -18.44 18.70
C ALA A 359 -3.34 -17.80 19.37
N ILE A 360 -4.43 -18.56 19.46
CA ILE A 360 -5.67 -18.06 20.12
C ILE A 360 -5.48 -17.97 21.64
N SER A 361 -4.71 -18.89 22.24
CA SER A 361 -4.36 -18.82 23.68
C SER A 361 -3.63 -17.53 24.03
N ALA A 362 -2.73 -17.06 23.15
CA ALA A 362 -2.01 -15.81 23.35
C ALA A 362 -2.95 -14.62 23.44
N LEU A 363 -3.95 -14.50 22.55
CA LEU A 363 -4.97 -13.44 22.66
C LEU A 363 -5.82 -13.57 23.92
N SER A 364 -6.19 -14.80 24.30
CA SER A 364 -6.98 -15.06 25.51
C SER A 364 -6.25 -14.65 26.79
N VAL A 365 -4.93 -14.78 26.82
CA VAL A 365 -4.08 -14.32 27.93
C VAL A 365 -3.91 -12.80 27.89
N LEU A 366 -3.64 -12.20 26.73
CA LEU A 366 -3.55 -10.75 26.56
C LEU A 366 -4.81 -10.03 27.03
N ARG A 367 -5.98 -10.57 26.70
CA ARG A 367 -7.27 -10.03 27.12
C ARG A 367 -7.43 -9.93 28.64
N ARG A 368 -6.89 -10.89 29.40
CA ARG A 368 -7.03 -10.99 30.85
C ARG A 368 -5.87 -10.37 31.61
N GLY A 369 -4.72 -10.32 30.99
CA GLY A 369 -3.51 -9.76 31.53
C GLY A 369 -3.33 -8.28 31.21
N THR A 370 -2.16 -7.81 31.56
CA THR A 370 -1.65 -6.51 31.12
C THR A 370 -0.41 -6.73 30.26
N ILE A 371 -0.17 -5.84 29.31
CA ILE A 371 1.12 -5.74 28.61
C ILE A 371 2.11 -5.01 29.51
N SER A 372 3.40 -5.26 29.34
CA SER A 372 4.45 -4.54 30.08
C SER A 372 4.54 -3.08 29.61
N GLU A 373 5.03 -2.18 30.48
CA GLU A 373 5.24 -0.78 30.10
C GLU A 373 6.21 -0.63 28.93
N ARG A 374 7.23 -1.49 28.87
CA ARG A 374 8.17 -1.52 27.74
C ARG A 374 7.48 -1.90 26.44
N GLU A 375 6.62 -2.91 26.46
CA GLU A 375 5.82 -3.29 25.27
C GLU A 375 4.88 -2.17 24.85
N LEU A 376 4.22 -1.52 25.81
CA LEU A 376 3.34 -0.39 25.55
C LEU A 376 4.10 0.77 24.88
N THR A 377 5.30 1.09 25.35
CA THR A 377 6.15 2.13 24.77
C THR A 377 6.47 1.83 23.31
N LEU A 378 6.89 0.61 22.99
CA LEU A 378 7.16 0.20 21.61
C LEU A 378 5.92 0.28 20.72
N LEU A 379 4.76 -0.13 21.24
CA LEU A 379 3.50 -0.05 20.50
C LEU A 379 3.08 1.41 20.23
N LYS A 380 3.30 2.31 21.19
CA LYS A 380 3.03 3.75 21.01
C LYS A 380 3.93 4.36 19.96
N GLU A 381 5.23 4.11 20.02
CA GLU A 381 6.20 4.62 19.04
C GLU A 381 5.85 4.14 17.61
N ARG A 382 5.56 2.86 17.49
CA ARG A 382 5.14 2.28 16.20
C ARG A 382 3.81 2.86 15.70
N ALA A 383 2.84 3.06 16.59
CA ALA A 383 1.57 3.66 16.22
C ALA A 383 1.73 5.11 15.76
N LYS A 384 2.60 5.89 16.41
CA LYS A 384 2.90 7.28 16.00
C LYS A 384 3.67 7.32 14.68
N SER A 385 4.68 6.48 14.49
CA SER A 385 5.45 6.42 13.24
C SER A 385 4.61 6.00 12.03
N ALA A 386 3.50 5.31 12.26
CA ALA A 386 2.54 4.92 11.21
C ALA A 386 1.47 5.98 10.93
N LEU A 387 1.49 7.14 11.59
CA LEU A 387 0.59 8.24 11.30
C LEU A 387 1.08 8.99 10.07
N TYR A 388 0.31 8.92 9.02
CA TYR A 388 0.60 9.64 7.79
C TYR A 388 -0.34 10.83 7.63
N VAL A 389 0.23 12.00 7.37
CA VAL A 389 -0.52 13.22 7.05
C VAL A 389 -0.44 13.47 5.56
N VAL A 390 -1.59 13.63 4.95
CA VAL A 390 -1.69 14.01 3.54
C VAL A 390 -1.42 15.52 3.46
N THR A 391 -0.24 15.90 2.96
CA THR A 391 0.23 17.29 2.92
C THR A 391 0.32 17.82 1.48
N GLY A 392 0.66 19.09 1.32
CA GLY A 392 0.92 19.70 0.01
C GLY A 392 2.05 19.03 -0.78
N ASP A 393 2.96 18.30 -0.11
CA ASP A 393 4.01 17.52 -0.77
C ASP A 393 3.53 16.14 -1.24
N THR A 394 2.33 15.71 -0.84
CA THR A 394 1.73 14.47 -1.34
C THR A 394 1.49 14.57 -2.84
N PRO A 395 1.94 13.60 -3.65
CA PRO A 395 1.67 13.59 -5.09
C PRO A 395 0.17 13.65 -5.41
N SER A 396 -0.19 14.28 -6.53
CA SER A 396 -1.59 14.42 -6.97
C SER A 396 -2.35 13.10 -7.03
N ALA A 397 -1.67 12.00 -7.43
CA ALA A 397 -2.26 10.66 -7.40
C ALA A 397 -2.65 10.21 -5.98
N GLY A 398 -1.79 10.47 -4.99
CA GLY A 398 -2.06 10.15 -3.58
C GLY A 398 -3.26 10.95 -3.02
N TRP A 399 -3.42 12.21 -3.41
CA TRP A 399 -4.62 12.98 -3.08
C TRP A 399 -5.87 12.40 -3.73
N CYS A 400 -5.76 11.93 -4.98
CA CYS A 400 -6.88 11.25 -5.64
C CYS A 400 -7.25 9.93 -4.93
N ASP A 401 -6.28 9.16 -4.44
CA ASP A 401 -6.53 7.95 -3.64
C ASP A 401 -7.27 8.31 -2.35
N TYR A 402 -6.79 9.33 -1.64
CA TYR A 402 -7.44 9.88 -0.46
C TYR A 402 -8.91 10.23 -0.71
N TYR A 403 -9.22 11.04 -1.73
CA TYR A 403 -10.59 11.41 -2.04
C TYR A 403 -11.44 10.22 -2.49
N THR A 404 -10.84 9.24 -3.16
CA THR A 404 -11.54 8.02 -3.54
C THR A 404 -12.00 7.25 -2.31
N ASP A 405 -11.14 7.07 -1.32
CA ASP A 405 -11.47 6.39 -0.07
C ASP A 405 -12.45 7.19 0.79
N GLU A 406 -12.31 8.53 0.84
CA GLU A 406 -13.27 9.40 1.50
C GLU A 406 -14.67 9.26 0.90
N ILE A 407 -14.79 9.29 -0.43
CA ILE A 407 -16.07 9.20 -1.15
C ILE A 407 -16.72 7.82 -0.94
N LEU A 408 -15.94 6.76 -1.01
CA LEU A 408 -16.45 5.38 -0.97
C LEU A 408 -16.71 4.89 0.45
N HIS A 409 -15.87 5.27 1.41
CA HIS A 409 -15.89 4.72 2.77
C HIS A 409 -16.22 5.76 3.85
N GLY A 410 -16.10 7.05 3.50
CA GLY A 410 -16.24 8.16 4.45
C GLY A 410 -15.10 8.22 5.46
N ASP A 411 -13.93 7.70 5.11
CA ASP A 411 -12.77 7.65 5.99
C ASP A 411 -12.23 9.06 6.27
N HIS A 412 -11.87 9.32 7.53
CA HIS A 412 -11.16 10.52 7.93
C HIS A 412 -9.65 10.28 7.85
N PHE A 413 -8.98 11.12 7.13
CA PHE A 413 -7.54 11.12 7.01
C PHE A 413 -6.96 12.37 7.67
N LEU A 414 -5.73 12.27 8.13
CA LEU A 414 -5.03 13.41 8.70
C LEU A 414 -4.54 14.31 7.56
N THR A 415 -5.11 15.50 7.47
CA THR A 415 -4.69 16.54 6.50
C THR A 415 -4.05 17.74 7.19
N ASP A 416 -4.03 17.75 8.53
CA ASP A 416 -3.52 18.82 9.37
C ASP A 416 -2.57 18.24 10.43
N GLU A 417 -1.39 18.83 10.55
CA GLU A 417 -0.39 18.53 11.59
C GLU A 417 -0.95 18.72 13.01
N THR A 418 -1.96 19.60 13.19
CA THR A 418 -2.60 19.79 14.48
C THR A 418 -3.38 18.55 14.91
N GLU A 419 -4.12 17.93 13.99
CA GLU A 419 -4.83 16.68 14.25
C GLU A 419 -3.86 15.52 14.53
N LYS A 420 -2.75 15.44 13.80
CA LYS A 420 -1.70 14.45 14.04
C LYS A 420 -1.13 14.61 15.46
N LYS A 421 -0.74 15.81 15.85
CA LYS A 421 -0.22 16.08 17.21
C LYS A 421 -1.23 15.73 18.29
N GLU A 422 -2.51 16.01 18.07
CA GLU A 422 -3.57 15.62 19.00
C GLU A 422 -3.71 14.10 19.10
N LEU A 423 -3.59 13.39 17.96
CA LEU A 423 -3.64 11.94 17.94
C LEU A 423 -2.41 11.32 18.63
N GLU A 424 -1.21 11.87 18.38
CA GLU A 424 0.04 11.49 19.07
C GLU A 424 -0.08 11.69 20.57
N ARG A 425 -0.58 12.85 21.01
CA ARG A 425 -0.83 13.16 22.42
C ARG A 425 -1.77 12.15 23.07
N ARG A 426 -2.85 11.75 22.37
CA ARG A 426 -3.78 10.72 22.86
C ARG A 426 -3.11 9.35 22.96
N ILE A 427 -2.29 8.98 21.97
CA ILE A 427 -1.52 7.73 21.97
C ILE A 427 -0.52 7.74 23.15
N ASP A 428 0.21 8.84 23.37
CA ASP A 428 1.15 8.96 24.47
C ASP A 428 0.47 8.84 25.85
N GLY A 429 -0.78 9.33 25.97
CA GLY A 429 -1.58 9.22 27.19
C GLY A 429 -2.11 7.83 27.51
N LEU A 430 -1.98 6.84 26.60
CA LEU A 430 -2.51 5.49 26.85
C LEU A 430 -1.76 4.77 27.95
N ARG A 431 -2.49 4.02 28.75
CA ARG A 431 -1.98 3.05 29.74
C ARG A 431 -2.22 1.63 29.20
N ALA A 432 -1.50 0.65 29.71
CA ALA A 432 -1.65 -0.75 29.33
C ALA A 432 -3.11 -1.26 29.46
N SER A 433 -3.85 -0.77 30.47
CA SER A 433 -5.27 -1.07 30.67
C SER A 433 -6.17 -0.58 29.54
N ASP A 434 -5.77 0.48 28.84
CA ASP A 434 -6.61 1.15 27.83
C ASP A 434 -6.65 0.35 26.52
N LEU A 435 -5.77 -0.64 26.34
CA LEU A 435 -5.81 -1.60 25.22
C LEU A 435 -6.80 -2.75 25.47
N ARG A 436 -7.28 -2.94 26.69
CA ARG A 436 -8.18 -4.06 27.02
C ARG A 436 -9.47 -4.10 26.19
N PRO A 437 -10.16 -2.98 25.96
CA PRO A 437 -11.35 -2.98 25.06
C PRO A 437 -11.05 -3.47 23.65
N ALA A 438 -9.84 -3.21 23.12
CA ALA A 438 -9.41 -3.68 21.81
C ALA A 438 -9.13 -5.19 21.82
N PHE A 439 -8.46 -5.74 22.86
CA PHE A 439 -8.31 -7.19 23.02
C PHE A 439 -9.67 -7.90 23.19
N ASP A 440 -10.61 -7.30 23.94
CA ASP A 440 -11.97 -7.82 24.09
C ASP A 440 -12.71 -7.82 22.75
N ARG A 441 -12.45 -6.85 21.86
CA ARG A 441 -13.02 -6.78 20.52
C ARG A 441 -12.47 -7.88 19.63
N LEU A 442 -11.14 -8.06 19.55
CA LEU A 442 -10.49 -9.14 18.81
C LEU A 442 -10.99 -10.51 19.28
N TYR A 443 -11.13 -10.72 20.59
CA TYR A 443 -11.68 -11.94 21.14
C TYR A 443 -13.13 -12.16 20.72
N ARG A 444 -13.98 -11.12 20.68
CA ARG A 444 -15.37 -11.24 20.18
C ARG A 444 -15.41 -11.60 18.70
N TYR A 445 -14.46 -11.16 17.87
CA TYR A 445 -14.37 -11.57 16.47
C TYR A 445 -14.16 -13.09 16.36
N LEU A 446 -13.26 -13.65 17.15
CA LEU A 446 -13.06 -15.11 17.21
C LEU A 446 -14.31 -15.88 17.69
N MET A 447 -15.13 -15.26 18.54
CA MET A 447 -16.39 -15.80 19.04
C MET A 447 -17.56 -15.60 18.06
N GLY A 448 -17.34 -14.88 16.97
CA GLY A 448 -18.36 -14.57 15.97
C GLY A 448 -19.14 -15.80 15.49
N PRO A 449 -20.37 -15.60 15.02
CA PRO A 449 -21.25 -16.70 14.64
C PRO A 449 -20.75 -17.48 13.42
N SER A 450 -19.95 -16.84 12.57
CA SER A 450 -19.46 -17.40 11.31
C SER A 450 -17.94 -17.41 11.30
N LYS A 451 -17.35 -18.48 10.82
CA LYS A 451 -15.92 -18.68 10.64
C LYS A 451 -15.67 -19.35 9.31
N LEU A 452 -14.71 -18.83 8.56
CA LEU A 452 -14.33 -19.42 7.28
C LEU A 452 -12.95 -20.05 7.45
N ALA A 453 -12.76 -21.21 6.89
CA ALA A 453 -11.49 -21.90 6.86
C ALA A 453 -11.18 -22.37 5.45
N SER A 454 -9.99 -22.06 4.97
CA SER A 454 -9.47 -22.64 3.75
C SER A 454 -8.22 -23.46 4.06
N PHE A 455 -8.12 -24.65 3.48
CA PHE A 455 -6.99 -25.52 3.67
C PHE A 455 -6.34 -25.87 2.32
N THR A 456 -5.15 -25.35 2.13
CA THR A 456 -4.34 -25.59 0.93
C THR A 456 -3.30 -26.67 1.25
N HIS A 457 -3.21 -27.69 0.42
CA HIS A 457 -2.30 -28.81 0.70
C HIS A 457 -1.84 -29.53 -0.56
N ASN A 458 -0.76 -30.32 -0.44
CA ASN A 458 -0.32 -31.21 -1.51
C ASN A 458 -1.41 -32.23 -1.86
N ALA A 459 -1.61 -32.48 -3.14
CA ALA A 459 -2.62 -33.43 -3.64
C ALA A 459 -2.37 -34.89 -3.15
N GLN A 460 -1.15 -35.23 -2.75
CA GLN A 460 -0.79 -36.54 -2.21
C GLN A 460 -1.14 -36.69 -0.72
N LEU A 461 -1.54 -35.61 -0.03
CA LEU A 461 -1.92 -35.68 1.38
C LEU A 461 -3.18 -36.53 1.55
N PRO A 462 -3.14 -37.64 2.30
CA PRO A 462 -4.30 -38.49 2.53
C PRO A 462 -5.43 -37.68 3.17
N GLU A 463 -6.68 -38.00 2.82
CA GLU A 463 -7.86 -37.31 3.39
C GLU A 463 -7.91 -37.43 4.92
N THR A 464 -7.47 -38.55 5.47
CA THR A 464 -7.38 -38.78 6.93
C THR A 464 -6.35 -37.90 7.63
N ALA A 465 -5.39 -37.33 6.90
CA ALA A 465 -4.39 -36.40 7.41
C ALA A 465 -4.81 -34.93 7.29
N ARG A 466 -5.93 -34.64 6.64
CA ARG A 466 -6.46 -33.27 6.50
C ARG A 466 -7.16 -32.82 7.78
N PRO A 467 -7.15 -31.52 8.11
CA PRO A 467 -7.83 -31.02 9.29
C PRO A 467 -9.35 -31.17 9.12
N GLN A 468 -9.99 -31.85 10.07
CA GLN A 468 -11.43 -31.97 10.10
C GLN A 468 -12.04 -30.74 10.80
N ARG A 469 -13.21 -30.28 10.33
CA ARG A 469 -13.95 -29.16 10.91
C ARG A 469 -14.01 -29.19 12.45
N GLY A 470 -14.40 -30.32 13.04
CA GLY A 470 -14.51 -30.46 14.50
C GLY A 470 -13.16 -30.39 15.22
N ALA A 471 -12.06 -30.72 14.55
CA ALA A 471 -10.70 -30.58 15.13
C ALA A 471 -10.28 -29.09 15.18
N ILE A 472 -10.57 -28.33 14.14
CA ILE A 472 -10.35 -26.87 14.10
C ILE A 472 -11.20 -26.19 15.17
N GLU A 473 -12.50 -26.49 15.25
CA GLU A 473 -13.40 -25.94 16.27
C GLU A 473 -12.91 -26.23 17.70
N ARG A 474 -12.46 -27.45 17.97
CA ARG A 474 -11.87 -27.80 19.29
C ARG A 474 -10.59 -27.03 19.57
N ALA A 475 -9.72 -26.83 18.58
CA ALA A 475 -8.51 -26.05 18.75
C ALA A 475 -8.82 -24.59 19.09
N ILE A 476 -9.79 -23.98 18.39
CA ILE A 476 -10.30 -22.64 18.67
C ILE A 476 -10.85 -22.57 20.10
N GLN A 477 -11.77 -23.47 20.49
CA GLN A 477 -12.41 -23.44 21.79
C GLN A 477 -11.39 -23.63 22.94
N ARG A 478 -10.43 -24.55 22.78
CA ARG A 478 -9.35 -24.74 23.76
C ARG A 478 -8.45 -23.50 23.87
N GLY A 479 -8.17 -22.82 22.76
CA GLY A 479 -7.42 -21.56 22.79
C GLY A 479 -8.18 -20.44 23.49
N LEU A 480 -9.48 -20.28 23.20
CA LEU A 480 -10.33 -19.27 23.82
C LEU A 480 -10.49 -19.47 25.34
N SER A 481 -10.51 -20.71 25.84
CA SER A 481 -10.62 -21.04 27.26
C SER A 481 -9.26 -21.06 27.98
N ALA A 482 -8.13 -20.96 27.28
CA ALA A 482 -6.81 -21.08 27.85
C ALA A 482 -6.52 -19.96 28.87
N GLN A 483 -5.97 -20.33 30.02
CA GLN A 483 -5.56 -19.38 31.08
C GLN A 483 -4.06 -19.05 31.01
N ARG A 484 -3.28 -19.82 30.26
CA ARG A 484 -1.83 -19.67 30.08
C ARG A 484 -1.48 -19.89 28.63
N THR A 485 -0.40 -19.29 28.16
CA THR A 485 0.20 -19.51 26.84
C THR A 485 1.72 -19.65 26.98
N ARG A 486 2.35 -20.37 26.07
CA ARG A 486 3.80 -20.41 25.92
C ARG A 486 4.34 -19.20 25.17
N LEU A 487 3.44 -18.47 24.48
CA LEU A 487 3.76 -17.32 23.66
C LEU A 487 3.71 -16.06 24.53
N SER A 488 4.80 -15.78 25.23
CA SER A 488 4.96 -14.53 26.00
C SER A 488 5.63 -13.45 25.15
N PHE A 489 5.41 -12.19 25.47
CA PHE A 489 6.26 -11.11 24.99
C PHE A 489 7.66 -11.38 25.48
N THR A 490 8.60 -11.49 24.57
CA THR A 490 10.01 -11.43 24.92
C THR A 490 10.44 -10.02 24.59
N PRO A 491 10.73 -9.19 25.59
CA PRO A 491 11.35 -7.92 25.29
C PRO A 491 12.62 -8.21 24.49
N PRO A 492 13.01 -7.35 23.58
CA PRO A 492 14.34 -7.38 23.01
C PRO A 492 15.30 -7.52 24.19
N SER A 493 16.10 -8.57 24.21
CA SER A 493 16.83 -8.94 25.42
C SER A 493 17.80 -7.85 25.83
N ASP A 494 17.62 -7.28 27.03
CA ASP A 494 18.70 -6.58 27.74
C ASP A 494 19.85 -7.54 28.13
N GLU A 495 19.60 -8.85 28.00
CA GLU A 495 20.52 -9.94 28.26
C GLU A 495 21.11 -10.57 27.00
N ALA A 496 21.43 -9.78 25.96
CA ALA A 496 22.56 -10.18 25.13
C ALA A 496 23.78 -10.13 26.08
N THR A 497 24.42 -11.29 26.31
CA THR A 497 25.68 -11.41 27.05
C THR A 497 26.54 -10.17 26.84
N GLU A 498 27.20 -9.66 27.87
CA GLU A 498 27.98 -8.39 27.78
C GLU A 498 28.94 -8.36 26.59
N GLU A 499 29.41 -9.50 26.09
CA GLU A 499 30.15 -9.62 24.84
C GLU A 499 29.33 -9.29 23.57
N LYS A 500 28.01 -9.62 23.53
CA LYS A 500 27.13 -9.27 22.40
C LYS A 500 26.57 -7.85 22.48
N LYS A 501 26.49 -7.26 23.67
CA LYS A 501 26.16 -5.84 23.88
C LYS A 501 27.25 -4.91 23.32
N SER A 502 28.48 -5.35 23.19
CA SER A 502 29.59 -4.52 22.70
C SER A 502 29.62 -4.40 21.16
N ALA A 503 29.14 -5.39 20.42
CA ALA A 503 29.16 -5.37 18.94
C ALA A 503 28.09 -4.45 18.31
N ILE A 504 26.87 -4.47 18.87
CA ILE A 504 25.77 -3.66 18.38
C ILE A 504 25.98 -2.15 18.61
N PRO A 505 26.41 -1.67 19.80
CA PRO A 505 26.65 -0.25 20.02
C PRO A 505 27.76 0.35 19.16
N GLN A 506 28.85 -0.38 18.88
CA GLN A 506 29.96 0.13 18.09
C GLN A 506 29.60 0.31 16.62
N LEU A 507 28.82 -0.60 16.06
CA LEU A 507 28.40 -0.52 14.65
C LEU A 507 27.40 0.62 14.41
N LEU A 508 26.61 0.97 15.41
CA LEU A 508 25.40 1.77 15.28
C LEU A 508 25.48 3.14 15.95
N THR A 509 26.50 3.37 16.76
CA THR A 509 26.72 4.68 17.40
C THR A 509 27.65 5.53 16.55
N PRO A 510 27.26 6.77 16.19
CA PRO A 510 28.17 7.68 15.53
C PRO A 510 29.43 7.88 16.40
N PRO A 511 30.63 7.91 15.80
CA PRO A 511 31.83 8.23 16.54
C PRO A 511 31.67 9.63 17.14
N GLN A 512 32.25 9.87 18.32
CA GLN A 512 32.14 11.17 19.04
C GLN A 512 32.53 12.36 18.18
N LYS A 513 33.37 12.15 17.16
CA LYS A 513 33.75 13.17 16.19
C LYS A 513 33.80 12.54 14.80
N LEU A 514 32.84 12.89 13.97
CA LEU A 514 32.86 12.55 12.55
C LEU A 514 33.98 13.35 11.86
N PRO A 515 34.71 12.73 10.91
CA PRO A 515 35.69 13.45 10.11
C PRO A 515 34.96 14.54 9.28
N THR A 516 35.73 15.59 8.89
CA THR A 516 35.22 16.56 7.93
C THR A 516 34.86 15.83 6.64
N ALA A 517 33.68 16.11 6.06
CA ALA A 517 33.27 15.50 4.82
C ALA A 517 34.28 15.76 3.72
N GLN A 518 34.86 14.70 3.16
CA GLN A 518 35.73 14.78 2.00
C GLN A 518 34.83 14.73 0.76
N LEU A 519 34.69 15.86 0.05
CA LEU A 519 33.85 15.94 -1.14
C LEU A 519 34.74 16.37 -2.33
N ARG A 520 34.55 15.69 -3.46
CA ARG A 520 35.14 16.09 -4.74
C ARG A 520 34.46 17.35 -5.27
N SER A 521 33.16 17.48 -5.10
CA SER A 521 32.36 18.65 -5.46
C SER A 521 31.04 18.66 -4.70
N SER A 522 30.46 19.86 -4.55
CA SER A 522 29.10 20.03 -4.03
C SER A 522 28.42 21.18 -4.74
N LYS A 523 27.16 21.03 -5.09
CA LYS A 523 26.35 22.04 -5.79
C LYS A 523 24.94 22.06 -5.21
N LEU A 524 24.48 23.27 -4.91
CA LEU A 524 23.06 23.48 -4.52
C LEU A 524 22.24 23.79 -5.78
N HIS A 525 21.05 23.17 -5.89
CA HIS A 525 20.03 23.43 -6.89
C HIS A 525 18.82 24.09 -6.21
N PRO A 526 18.79 25.42 -6.06
CA PRO A 526 17.78 26.11 -5.25
C PRO A 526 16.36 25.88 -5.75
N ASP A 527 16.17 25.81 -7.08
CA ASP A 527 14.86 25.60 -7.70
C ASP A 527 14.22 24.26 -7.35
N LEU A 528 15.04 23.27 -7.01
CA LEU A 528 14.62 21.91 -6.65
C LEU A 528 14.70 21.67 -5.13
N GLY A 529 15.32 22.58 -4.37
CA GLY A 529 15.65 22.37 -2.96
C GLY A 529 16.58 21.17 -2.75
N VAL A 530 17.47 20.90 -3.71
CA VAL A 530 18.35 19.72 -3.73
C VAL A 530 19.82 20.15 -3.64
N GLN A 531 20.58 19.47 -2.78
CA GLN A 531 22.04 19.54 -2.76
C GLN A 531 22.60 18.27 -3.40
N GLU A 532 23.43 18.45 -4.41
CA GLU A 532 24.19 17.40 -5.07
C GLU A 532 25.65 17.45 -4.62
N ALA A 533 26.23 16.29 -4.31
CA ALA A 533 27.63 16.18 -3.92
C ALA A 533 28.25 14.90 -4.49
N TYR A 534 29.58 14.85 -4.57
CA TYR A 534 30.33 13.69 -5.02
C TYR A 534 31.42 13.34 -4.02
N LEU A 535 31.50 12.07 -3.63
CA LEU A 535 32.61 11.55 -2.84
C LEU A 535 33.87 11.34 -3.71
N PRO A 536 35.07 11.26 -3.10
CA PRO A 536 36.31 10.97 -3.84
C PRO A 536 36.30 9.68 -4.64
N ASN A 537 35.59 8.65 -4.14
CA ASN A 537 35.41 7.34 -4.78
C ASN A 537 34.35 7.32 -5.91
N GLY A 538 33.79 8.47 -6.26
CA GLY A 538 32.85 8.61 -7.38
C GLY A 538 31.37 8.49 -7.01
N ILE A 539 31.01 8.12 -5.79
CA ILE A 539 29.63 8.04 -5.34
C ILE A 539 28.99 9.43 -5.44
N ARG A 540 27.84 9.50 -6.10
CA ARG A 540 26.97 10.67 -6.18
C ARG A 540 26.03 10.73 -5.00
N ILE A 541 25.88 11.86 -4.37
CA ILE A 541 24.94 12.08 -3.26
C ILE A 541 23.92 13.13 -3.68
N ILE A 542 22.64 12.85 -3.47
CA ILE A 542 21.54 13.77 -3.71
C ILE A 542 20.75 13.92 -2.41
N LEU A 543 20.76 15.10 -1.85
CA LEU A 543 20.08 15.43 -0.60
C LEU A 543 18.89 16.36 -0.88
N ARG A 544 17.72 15.98 -0.40
CA ARG A 544 16.52 16.83 -0.39
C ARG A 544 16.02 16.98 1.05
N PRO A 545 16.48 17.97 1.80
CA PRO A 545 15.96 18.24 3.13
C PRO A 545 14.52 18.75 3.02
N LEU A 546 13.63 18.19 3.85
CA LEU A 546 12.24 18.57 4.00
C LEU A 546 12.02 18.96 5.46
N PRO A 547 12.15 20.24 5.84
CA PRO A 547 12.02 20.68 7.22
C PRO A 547 10.64 20.40 7.84
N GLU A 548 9.62 20.40 6.98
CA GLU A 548 8.21 20.13 7.33
C GLU A 548 7.90 18.64 7.48
N ALA A 549 8.80 17.75 7.00
CA ALA A 549 8.56 16.32 7.05
C ALA A 549 8.61 15.79 8.49
N ASP A 550 7.99 14.65 8.70
CA ASP A 550 8.13 13.86 9.91
C ASP A 550 9.62 13.65 10.26
N SER A 551 9.89 13.35 11.53
CA SER A 551 11.25 13.03 11.99
C SER A 551 11.75 11.69 11.41
N VAL A 552 11.57 11.49 10.09
CA VAL A 552 11.91 10.29 9.33
C VAL A 552 12.79 10.66 8.15
N VAL A 553 13.82 9.85 7.91
CA VAL A 553 14.71 9.93 6.76
C VAL A 553 14.50 8.70 5.88
N LYS A 554 14.38 8.90 4.56
CA LYS A 554 14.35 7.85 3.55
C LYS A 554 15.65 7.91 2.76
N ILE A 555 16.33 6.78 2.64
CA ILE A 555 17.59 6.64 1.93
C ILE A 555 17.42 5.60 0.82
N ALA A 556 17.84 5.94 -0.39
CA ALA A 556 17.98 4.99 -1.48
C ALA A 556 19.45 4.99 -1.96
N ILE A 557 20.08 3.84 -1.95
CA ILE A 557 21.39 3.63 -2.59
C ILE A 557 21.11 2.87 -3.88
N ASN A 558 21.38 3.51 -5.02
CA ASN A 558 21.16 2.93 -6.33
C ASN A 558 22.51 2.61 -6.99
N HIS A 559 22.60 1.43 -7.57
CA HIS A 559 23.72 0.97 -8.34
C HIS A 559 23.31 0.81 -9.81
N PRO A 560 24.07 1.29 -10.81
CA PRO A 560 23.69 1.28 -12.23
C PRO A 560 24.00 -0.06 -12.93
N SER A 561 24.43 -1.08 -12.20
CA SER A 561 24.70 -2.42 -12.68
C SER A 561 23.74 -3.41 -12.05
N GLY A 562 23.49 -4.53 -12.70
CA GLY A 562 22.57 -5.55 -12.24
C GLY A 562 22.85 -6.91 -12.89
N LEU A 563 21.82 -7.75 -13.01
CA LEU A 563 21.92 -9.10 -13.54
C LEU A 563 22.40 -9.15 -15.00
N ARG A 564 22.28 -8.06 -15.76
CA ARG A 564 22.80 -7.94 -17.14
C ARG A 564 24.32 -8.09 -17.23
N ASP A 565 25.04 -7.79 -16.17
CA ASP A 565 26.49 -7.88 -16.12
C ASP A 565 26.99 -9.33 -16.02
N ILE A 566 26.07 -10.29 -15.87
CA ILE A 566 26.35 -11.71 -15.81
C ILE A 566 26.19 -12.32 -17.21
N PRO A 567 27.09 -13.21 -17.66
CA PRO A 567 26.91 -14.01 -18.86
C PRO A 567 25.57 -14.76 -18.86
N LEU A 568 24.89 -14.84 -20.01
CA LEU A 568 23.55 -15.42 -20.13
C LEU A 568 23.43 -16.86 -19.62
N ASP A 569 24.51 -17.66 -19.77
CA ASP A 569 24.58 -19.03 -19.28
C ASP A 569 24.77 -19.14 -17.78
N GLU A 570 25.21 -18.06 -17.14
CA GLU A 570 25.40 -18.00 -15.69
C GLU A 570 24.20 -17.35 -14.95
N GLN A 571 23.34 -16.61 -15.64
CA GLN A 571 22.21 -15.93 -15.02
C GLN A 571 21.27 -16.85 -14.22
N PRO A 572 20.95 -18.08 -14.66
CA PRO A 572 20.16 -19.01 -13.86
C PRO A 572 20.77 -19.31 -12.48
N ARG A 573 22.09 -19.14 -12.31
CA ARG A 573 22.83 -19.43 -11.07
C ARG A 573 22.60 -18.37 -9.99
N VAL A 574 22.07 -17.21 -10.32
CA VAL A 574 21.81 -16.08 -9.40
C VAL A 574 20.33 -15.72 -9.36
N ALA A 575 19.47 -16.56 -9.92
CA ALA A 575 18.01 -16.34 -9.86
C ALA A 575 17.52 -16.15 -8.42
N SER A 576 16.69 -15.14 -8.20
CA SER A 576 16.15 -14.79 -6.87
C SER A 576 17.20 -14.38 -5.82
N LEU A 577 18.42 -14.01 -6.23
CA LEU A 577 19.51 -13.59 -5.35
C LEU A 577 19.07 -12.55 -4.31
N ALA A 578 18.41 -11.47 -4.75
CA ALA A 578 17.97 -10.40 -3.86
C ALA A 578 17.08 -10.90 -2.72
N ALA A 579 16.17 -11.86 -3.00
CA ALA A 579 15.29 -12.42 -1.98
C ALA A 579 16.06 -13.17 -0.88
N TYR A 580 17.06 -13.97 -1.23
CA TYR A 580 17.83 -14.71 -0.21
C TYR A 580 18.74 -13.81 0.60
N ILE A 581 19.29 -12.75 -0.03
CA ILE A 581 20.07 -11.73 0.69
C ILE A 581 19.13 -10.91 1.58
N GLU A 582 17.96 -10.49 1.11
CA GLU A 582 17.02 -9.71 1.90
C GLU A 582 16.52 -10.47 3.13
N LEU A 583 16.17 -11.75 2.96
CA LEU A 583 15.73 -12.63 4.03
C LEU A 583 16.86 -12.99 5.02
N GLY A 584 18.11 -12.77 4.68
CA GLY A 584 19.27 -13.02 5.53
C GLY A 584 19.58 -11.86 6.47
N GLY A 585 20.57 -12.08 7.35
CA GLY A 585 21.15 -11.10 8.24
C GLY A 585 22.26 -10.26 7.61
N ILE A 586 23.18 -9.81 8.45
CA ILE A 586 24.50 -9.28 8.09
C ILE A 586 25.56 -10.05 8.92
N ALA A 587 26.81 -10.06 8.49
CA ALA A 587 27.87 -10.86 9.13
C ALA A 587 27.97 -10.70 10.66
N THR A 588 27.64 -9.49 11.16
CA THR A 588 27.71 -9.16 12.60
C THR A 588 26.38 -9.33 13.35
N LEU A 589 25.26 -9.47 12.61
CA LEU A 589 23.90 -9.56 13.15
C LEU A 589 23.12 -10.62 12.35
N PRO A 590 23.00 -11.86 12.85
CA PRO A 590 22.12 -12.86 12.26
C PRO A 590 20.68 -12.37 12.12
N ARG A 591 19.92 -12.94 11.20
CA ARG A 591 18.57 -12.48 10.83
C ARG A 591 17.67 -12.14 12.01
N GLU A 592 17.55 -13.02 12.99
CA GLU A 592 16.67 -12.80 14.14
C GLU A 592 17.07 -11.55 14.95
N GLN A 593 18.38 -11.30 15.08
CA GLN A 593 18.90 -10.14 15.79
C GLN A 593 18.75 -8.85 14.97
N LEU A 594 18.94 -8.96 13.64
CA LEU A 594 18.71 -7.84 12.73
C LEU A 594 17.22 -7.44 12.73
N ASP A 595 16.31 -8.38 12.65
CA ASP A 595 14.87 -8.12 12.70
C ASP A 595 14.45 -7.45 14.01
N SER A 596 14.99 -7.93 15.14
CA SER A 596 14.76 -7.31 16.43
C SER A 596 15.28 -5.87 16.45
N PHE A 597 16.49 -5.66 15.92
CA PHE A 597 17.08 -4.33 15.84
C PHE A 597 16.25 -3.38 14.96
N LEU A 598 15.89 -3.83 13.76
CA LEU A 598 15.07 -3.04 12.82
C LEU A 598 13.73 -2.65 13.46
N PHE A 599 13.11 -3.61 14.14
CA PHE A 599 11.85 -3.41 14.85
C PHE A 599 12.00 -2.40 16.00
N ASP A 600 13.01 -2.60 16.89
CA ASP A 600 13.20 -1.81 18.09
C ASP A 600 13.53 -0.34 17.81
N HIS A 601 14.14 -0.07 16.65
CA HIS A 601 14.61 1.26 16.30
C HIS A 601 13.74 1.93 15.20
N GLY A 602 12.64 1.29 14.79
CA GLY A 602 11.76 1.82 13.74
C GLY A 602 12.47 1.95 12.38
N VAL A 603 13.46 1.07 12.12
CA VAL A 603 14.24 1.05 10.88
C VAL A 603 13.63 0.03 9.94
N ALA A 604 13.47 0.39 8.66
CA ALA A 604 13.13 -0.52 7.60
C ALA A 604 14.25 -0.58 6.56
N LEU A 605 14.48 -1.76 6.00
CA LEU A 605 15.50 -2.00 4.99
C LEU A 605 14.95 -2.98 3.96
N THR A 606 15.08 -2.66 2.66
CA THR A 606 14.65 -3.50 1.54
C THR A 606 15.68 -3.49 0.44
N LEU A 607 16.05 -4.66 -0.05
CA LEU A 607 16.96 -4.85 -1.17
C LEU A 607 16.15 -5.23 -2.42
N THR A 608 16.45 -4.57 -3.53
CA THR A 608 15.92 -4.92 -4.84
C THR A 608 17.05 -4.96 -5.85
N GLU A 609 17.16 -6.04 -6.59
CA GLU A 609 18.08 -6.17 -7.71
C GLU A 609 17.29 -6.48 -8.98
N ALA A 610 17.53 -5.67 -9.99
CA ALA A 610 16.90 -5.77 -11.29
C ALA A 610 17.97 -6.09 -12.35
N MET A 611 17.56 -6.01 -13.60
CA MET A 611 18.38 -6.35 -14.78
C MET A 611 19.61 -5.47 -14.94
N ASP A 612 19.41 -4.18 -14.81
CA ASP A 612 20.37 -3.13 -15.11
C ASP A 612 20.55 -2.11 -13.98
N TRP A 613 20.01 -2.41 -12.81
CA TRP A 613 20.20 -1.62 -11.60
C TRP A 613 19.94 -2.44 -10.32
N GLY A 614 20.59 -2.07 -9.25
CA GLY A 614 20.30 -2.51 -7.90
C GLY A 614 19.90 -1.34 -7.01
N ALA A 615 19.00 -1.55 -6.06
CA ALA A 615 18.62 -0.55 -5.08
C ALA A 615 18.53 -1.14 -3.68
N LEU A 616 19.12 -0.44 -2.72
CA LEU A 616 18.95 -0.69 -1.31
C LEU A 616 18.19 0.49 -0.71
N LEU A 617 16.97 0.23 -0.24
CA LEU A 617 16.06 1.22 0.31
C LEU A 617 16.05 1.13 1.82
N GLY A 618 16.14 2.27 2.50
CA GLY A 618 16.09 2.34 3.95
C GLY A 618 15.21 3.48 4.45
N THR A 619 14.54 3.26 5.57
CA THR A 619 13.77 4.27 6.28
C THR A 619 14.10 4.20 7.77
N ALA A 620 14.35 5.35 8.41
CA ALA A 620 14.64 5.41 9.83
C ALA A 620 14.17 6.73 10.44
N PRO A 621 13.95 6.79 11.76
CA PRO A 621 13.90 8.06 12.49
C PRO A 621 15.18 8.86 12.26
N THR A 622 15.07 10.21 12.25
CA THR A 622 16.21 11.11 11.94
C THR A 622 17.41 10.87 12.86
N ASP A 623 17.20 10.55 14.12
CA ASP A 623 18.26 10.24 15.10
C ASP A 623 18.95 8.88 14.86
N LYS A 624 18.41 8.06 13.96
CA LYS A 624 18.94 6.74 13.58
C LYS A 624 19.55 6.71 12.17
N THR A 625 19.72 7.87 11.54
CA THR A 625 20.23 7.96 10.16
C THR A 625 21.61 7.32 10.00
N TYR A 626 22.53 7.58 10.92
CA TYR A 626 23.85 6.95 10.91
C TYR A 626 23.77 5.42 11.02
N SER A 627 22.93 4.92 11.91
CA SER A 627 22.72 3.48 12.10
C SER A 627 22.19 2.83 10.82
N LEU A 628 21.23 3.49 10.15
CA LEU A 628 20.70 3.03 8.87
C LEU A 628 21.78 3.00 7.79
N LEU A 629 22.59 4.06 7.63
CA LEU A 629 23.70 4.10 6.66
C LEU A 629 24.70 2.97 6.90
N ARG A 630 25.05 2.70 8.16
CA ARG A 630 25.94 1.59 8.53
C ARG A 630 25.34 0.23 8.18
N LEU A 631 24.05 0.02 8.52
CA LEU A 631 23.35 -1.23 8.18
C LEU A 631 23.28 -1.44 6.66
N MET A 632 22.98 -0.38 5.90
CA MET A 632 22.96 -0.46 4.44
C MET A 632 24.33 -0.87 3.90
N LYS A 633 25.42 -0.26 4.37
CA LYS A 633 26.76 -0.66 3.97
C LYS A 633 27.10 -2.11 4.31
N GLU A 634 26.77 -2.56 5.53
CA GLU A 634 27.00 -3.96 5.93
C GLU A 634 26.18 -4.94 5.07
N LYS A 635 24.94 -4.60 4.75
CA LYS A 635 24.08 -5.40 3.87
C LYS A 635 24.62 -5.50 2.44
N MET A 636 25.24 -4.43 1.95
CA MET A 636 25.90 -4.39 0.64
C MET A 636 27.16 -5.27 0.59
N LEU A 637 28.01 -5.18 1.61
CA LEU A 637 29.36 -5.73 1.57
C LEU A 637 29.53 -7.02 2.36
N HIS A 638 28.72 -7.24 3.37
CA HIS A 638 28.84 -8.37 4.30
C HIS A 638 27.46 -8.99 4.59
N PRO A 639 26.68 -9.36 3.56
CA PRO A 639 25.39 -9.99 3.78
C PRO A 639 25.54 -11.40 4.36
N GLU A 640 24.63 -11.78 5.26
CA GLU A 640 24.37 -13.16 5.61
C GLU A 640 23.12 -13.59 4.84
N ALA A 641 23.24 -14.62 4.02
CA ALA A 641 22.11 -15.10 3.24
C ALA A 641 21.27 -16.14 4.01
N ALA A 642 19.98 -16.25 3.67
CA ALA A 642 19.04 -17.21 4.24
C ALA A 642 19.30 -18.63 3.72
N THR A 643 20.32 -19.31 4.22
CA THR A 643 20.78 -20.62 3.73
C THR A 643 19.70 -21.69 3.77
N ALA A 644 18.91 -21.75 4.85
CA ALA A 644 17.85 -22.75 4.99
C ALA A 644 16.73 -22.53 3.96
N ASP A 645 16.32 -21.30 3.75
CA ASP A 645 15.29 -20.95 2.77
C ASP A 645 15.78 -21.17 1.34
N PHE A 646 17.08 -20.91 1.08
CA PHE A 646 17.72 -21.21 -0.19
C PHE A 646 17.72 -22.71 -0.50
N GLU A 647 18.20 -23.56 0.42
CA GLU A 647 18.25 -25.00 0.22
C GLU A 647 16.87 -25.61 0.02
N GLU A 648 15.88 -25.19 0.82
CA GLU A 648 14.49 -25.62 0.68
C GLU A 648 13.93 -25.23 -0.71
N SER A 649 14.18 -23.99 -1.15
CA SER A 649 13.74 -23.52 -2.46
C SER A 649 14.45 -24.24 -3.61
N ARG A 650 15.75 -24.48 -3.49
CA ARG A 650 16.55 -25.18 -4.49
C ARG A 650 16.10 -26.64 -4.67
N GLU A 651 15.96 -27.40 -3.57
CA GLU A 651 15.45 -28.75 -3.63
C GLU A 651 14.06 -28.84 -4.21
N SER A 652 13.30 -27.80 -3.91
CA SER A 652 11.98 -27.55 -4.39
C SER A 652 11.94 -27.44 -5.90
N LEU A 653 12.73 -26.57 -6.45
CA LEU A 653 12.85 -26.32 -7.88
C LEU A 653 13.38 -27.56 -8.62
N ILE A 654 14.40 -28.25 -8.05
CA ILE A 654 14.91 -29.51 -8.57
C ILE A 654 13.81 -30.55 -8.71
N SER A 655 12.99 -30.71 -7.67
CA SER A 655 11.87 -31.66 -7.68
C SER A 655 10.80 -31.32 -8.73
N ALA A 656 10.48 -30.03 -8.88
CA ALA A 656 9.51 -29.57 -9.85
C ALA A 656 9.98 -29.78 -11.29
N LEU A 657 11.24 -29.43 -11.57
CA LEU A 657 11.80 -29.53 -12.91
C LEU A 657 12.19 -31.01 -13.28
N GLY A 658 12.53 -31.83 -12.30
CA GLY A 658 12.84 -33.24 -12.53
C GLY A 658 11.61 -34.13 -12.82
N ARG A 659 10.43 -33.72 -12.41
CA ARG A 659 9.18 -34.47 -12.63
C ARG A 659 8.04 -33.51 -12.98
N PRO A 660 8.04 -32.92 -14.19
CA PRO A 660 6.97 -32.00 -14.58
C PRO A 660 5.61 -32.71 -14.58
N SER A 661 4.62 -32.06 -13.99
CA SER A 661 3.26 -32.58 -13.94
C SER A 661 2.65 -32.73 -15.34
N ARG A 662 1.59 -33.53 -15.49
CA ARG A 662 0.84 -33.64 -16.76
C ARG A 662 0.35 -32.27 -17.26
N LEU A 663 -0.03 -31.40 -16.36
CA LEU A 663 -0.47 -30.06 -16.68
C LEU A 663 0.69 -29.19 -17.19
N GLU A 664 1.87 -29.27 -16.58
CA GLU A 664 3.08 -28.57 -17.05
C GLU A 664 3.52 -29.09 -18.41
N GLN A 665 3.42 -30.40 -18.65
CA GLN A 665 3.69 -31.01 -19.96
C GLN A 665 2.66 -30.52 -21.02
N MET A 666 1.41 -30.34 -20.64
CA MET A 666 0.36 -29.80 -21.51
C MET A 666 0.58 -28.30 -21.78
N LEU A 667 0.86 -27.52 -20.74
CA LEU A 667 1.19 -26.09 -20.84
C LEU A 667 2.52 -25.85 -21.59
N ALA A 668 3.48 -26.78 -21.48
CA ALA A 668 4.70 -26.72 -22.28
C ALA A 668 4.47 -26.93 -23.77
N ARG A 669 3.34 -27.53 -24.16
CA ARG A 669 2.90 -27.72 -25.55
C ARG A 669 2.03 -26.57 -26.07
N ASP A 670 1.62 -25.66 -25.19
CA ASP A 670 0.81 -24.50 -25.53
C ASP A 670 1.58 -23.62 -26.54
N PRO A 671 0.98 -23.32 -27.71
CA PRO A 671 1.61 -22.47 -28.74
C PRO A 671 1.99 -21.09 -28.22
N GLU A 672 1.18 -20.51 -27.36
CA GLU A 672 1.38 -19.15 -26.80
C GLU A 672 2.58 -19.13 -25.84
N ARG A 673 2.70 -20.12 -24.94
CA ARG A 673 3.88 -20.29 -24.10
C ARG A 673 5.14 -20.62 -24.89
N LYS A 674 5.02 -21.34 -26.03
CA LYS A 674 6.15 -21.57 -26.93
C LYS A 674 6.57 -20.28 -27.63
N LEU A 675 5.59 -19.47 -28.06
CA LEU A 675 5.87 -18.16 -28.65
C LEU A 675 6.50 -17.25 -27.59
N GLN A 676 5.97 -17.19 -26.38
CA GLN A 676 6.52 -16.40 -25.29
C GLN A 676 7.96 -16.82 -24.98
N ARG A 677 8.23 -18.12 -24.81
CA ARG A 677 9.61 -18.64 -24.61
C ARG A 677 10.52 -18.28 -25.78
N ARG A 678 10.01 -18.30 -27.03
CA ARG A 678 10.78 -17.91 -28.19
C ARG A 678 11.05 -16.41 -28.20
N LEU A 679 10.08 -15.62 -27.84
CA LEU A 679 10.24 -14.18 -27.64
C LEU A 679 11.22 -13.89 -26.50
N ASP A 680 11.07 -14.55 -25.35
CA ASP A 680 11.98 -14.42 -24.21
C ASP A 680 13.40 -14.86 -24.59
N SER A 681 13.56 -15.92 -25.38
CA SER A 681 14.86 -16.35 -25.91
C SER A 681 15.49 -15.35 -26.89
N ILE A 682 14.66 -14.65 -27.69
CA ILE A 682 15.12 -13.60 -28.62
C ILE A 682 15.34 -12.29 -27.88
N LEU A 683 14.42 -11.91 -27.01
CA LEU A 683 14.47 -10.72 -26.18
C LEU A 683 15.38 -10.92 -24.94
N GLY A 684 15.61 -12.14 -24.53
CA GLY A 684 16.50 -12.50 -23.41
C GLY A 684 17.95 -12.11 -23.65
N THR A 685 18.34 -11.87 -24.91
CA THR A 685 19.56 -11.10 -25.22
C THR A 685 19.45 -9.62 -24.78
N TYR A 686 18.24 -9.12 -24.51
CA TYR A 686 17.93 -7.75 -24.10
C TYR A 686 17.29 -7.65 -22.71
N ILE A 687 16.64 -8.71 -22.23
CA ILE A 687 15.93 -8.75 -20.92
C ILE A 687 16.26 -10.07 -20.21
N PRO A 688 17.43 -10.19 -19.62
CA PRO A 688 17.88 -11.41 -18.97
C PRO A 688 17.31 -11.54 -17.53
N GLN A 689 16.14 -12.12 -17.36
CA GLN A 689 15.69 -12.74 -16.10
C GLN A 689 15.31 -14.19 -16.43
N ARG A 690 16.32 -15.03 -16.46
CA ARG A 690 16.08 -16.44 -16.72
C ARG A 690 16.12 -17.20 -15.41
N GLU A 691 14.97 -17.64 -14.96
CA GLU A 691 14.92 -18.67 -13.91
C GLU A 691 15.40 -20.01 -14.46
N PRO A 692 15.91 -20.89 -13.59
CA PRO A 692 16.29 -22.24 -14.00
C PRO A 692 15.09 -22.96 -14.67
N GLU A 693 15.30 -23.43 -15.91
CA GLU A 693 14.27 -24.15 -16.69
C GLU A 693 14.53 -25.68 -16.70
N THR A 694 15.71 -26.11 -16.24
CA THR A 694 16.09 -27.51 -16.19
C THR A 694 16.52 -27.91 -14.79
N GLU A 695 16.37 -29.21 -14.48
CA GLU A 695 16.86 -29.77 -13.23
C GLU A 695 18.39 -29.55 -13.06
N ALA A 696 19.14 -29.58 -14.15
CA ALA A 696 20.59 -29.33 -14.12
C ALA A 696 20.91 -27.88 -13.73
N GLU A 697 20.19 -26.91 -14.26
CA GLU A 697 20.33 -25.49 -13.89
C GLU A 697 19.93 -25.26 -12.43
N ALA A 698 18.82 -25.86 -11.97
CA ALA A 698 18.41 -25.78 -10.57
C ALA A 698 19.44 -26.36 -9.61
N ARG A 699 20.09 -27.46 -10.00
CA ARG A 699 21.21 -28.06 -9.23
C ARG A 699 22.46 -27.18 -9.25
N ALA A 700 22.64 -26.38 -10.28
CA ALA A 700 23.79 -25.46 -10.41
C ALA A 700 23.61 -24.16 -9.60
N LEU A 701 22.44 -23.90 -9.03
CA LEU A 701 22.24 -22.77 -8.08
C LEU A 701 23.22 -22.88 -6.93
N SER A 702 23.95 -21.81 -6.63
CA SER A 702 25.01 -21.78 -5.62
C SER A 702 24.92 -20.52 -4.79
N LEU A 703 24.56 -20.67 -3.51
CA LEU A 703 24.46 -19.53 -2.58
C LEU A 703 25.81 -18.79 -2.41
N PRO A 704 26.98 -19.49 -2.29
CA PRO A 704 28.25 -18.77 -2.27
C PRO A 704 28.49 -17.91 -3.52
N TYR A 705 28.21 -18.45 -4.70
CA TYR A 705 28.34 -17.69 -5.96
C TYR A 705 27.41 -16.45 -5.98
N MET A 706 26.19 -16.59 -5.46
CA MET A 706 25.26 -15.47 -5.34
C MET A 706 25.79 -14.37 -4.41
N ILE A 707 26.37 -14.77 -3.27
CA ILE A 707 26.94 -13.83 -2.29
C ILE A 707 28.17 -13.12 -2.87
N ASP A 708 29.04 -13.87 -3.55
CA ASP A 708 30.23 -13.28 -4.19
C ASP A 708 29.83 -12.30 -5.29
N PHE A 709 28.85 -12.66 -6.12
CA PHE A 709 28.32 -11.76 -7.15
C PHE A 709 27.71 -10.48 -6.54
N HIS A 710 26.87 -10.61 -5.53
CA HIS A 710 26.28 -9.47 -4.84
C HIS A 710 27.37 -8.55 -4.26
N THR A 711 28.34 -9.12 -3.56
CA THR A 711 29.42 -8.34 -2.95
C THR A 711 30.27 -7.64 -4.00
N ASP A 712 30.63 -8.33 -5.11
CA ASP A 712 31.37 -7.73 -6.23
C ASP A 712 30.58 -6.58 -6.87
N LEU A 713 29.28 -6.76 -7.08
CA LEU A 713 28.40 -5.72 -7.63
C LEU A 713 28.43 -4.47 -6.75
N TRP A 714 28.20 -4.62 -5.45
CA TRP A 714 28.07 -3.50 -4.53
C TRP A 714 29.41 -2.87 -4.07
N THR A 715 30.55 -3.49 -4.38
CA THR A 715 31.87 -2.86 -4.19
C THR A 715 32.22 -1.86 -5.29
N ARG A 716 31.56 -1.92 -6.44
CA ARG A 716 31.75 -0.99 -7.55
C ARG A 716 31.05 0.33 -7.26
N THR A 717 31.79 1.39 -7.00
CA THR A 717 31.22 2.69 -6.64
C THR A 717 30.91 3.58 -7.85
N GLU A 718 31.39 3.22 -9.04
CA GLU A 718 31.18 4.00 -10.26
C GLU A 718 29.70 4.07 -10.66
N GLY A 719 29.17 5.29 -10.76
CA GLY A 719 27.74 5.52 -11.05
C GLY A 719 26.79 5.29 -9.87
N MET A 720 27.30 4.82 -8.74
CA MET A 720 26.47 4.65 -7.52
C MET A 720 25.91 6.00 -7.07
N THR A 721 24.64 6.03 -6.71
CA THR A 721 23.96 7.24 -6.26
C THR A 721 23.24 6.99 -4.92
N ILE A 722 23.54 7.82 -3.92
CA ILE A 722 22.85 7.86 -2.64
C ILE A 722 21.87 9.03 -2.66
N VAL A 723 20.59 8.74 -2.56
CA VAL A 723 19.52 9.73 -2.48
C VAL A 723 18.96 9.74 -1.08
N VAL A 724 18.89 10.91 -0.45
CA VAL A 724 18.32 11.07 0.88
C VAL A 724 17.25 12.15 0.87
N VAL A 725 16.09 11.79 1.40
CA VAL A 725 14.92 12.68 1.50
C VAL A 725 14.36 12.62 2.92
N GLY A 726 14.01 13.75 3.50
CA GLY A 726 13.41 13.81 4.83
C GLY A 726 13.92 14.97 5.67
N ARG A 727 13.71 14.89 6.98
CA ARG A 727 14.12 15.93 7.92
C ARG A 727 15.55 15.68 8.41
N PHE A 728 16.50 16.46 7.95
CA PHE A 728 17.90 16.39 8.38
C PHE A 728 18.64 17.71 8.12
N ASP A 729 19.79 17.87 8.77
CA ASP A 729 20.78 18.89 8.43
C ASP A 729 21.73 18.34 7.37
N SER A 730 21.80 19.04 6.23
CA SER A 730 22.57 18.55 5.07
C SER A 730 24.08 18.47 5.32
N GLU A 731 24.66 19.39 6.11
CA GLU A 731 26.08 19.40 6.40
C GLU A 731 26.46 18.26 7.35
N ALA A 732 25.64 18.04 8.39
CA ALA A 732 25.82 16.91 9.31
C ALA A 732 25.70 15.59 8.57
N LEU A 733 24.67 15.42 7.73
CA LEU A 733 24.44 14.20 6.98
C LEU A 733 25.54 13.90 5.96
N LEU A 734 26.09 14.91 5.28
CA LEU A 734 27.25 14.72 4.39
C LEU A 734 28.48 14.20 5.15
N LYS A 735 28.69 14.64 6.38
CA LYS A 735 29.78 14.12 7.23
C LYS A 735 29.52 12.63 7.59
N GLU A 736 28.28 12.27 7.90
CA GLU A 736 27.89 10.88 8.18
C GLU A 736 28.09 9.99 6.96
N ILE A 737 27.58 10.39 5.79
CA ILE A 737 27.71 9.61 4.55
C ILE A 737 29.19 9.46 4.18
N SER A 738 29.96 10.56 4.19
CA SER A 738 31.40 10.53 3.89
C SER A 738 32.22 9.71 4.88
N GLY A 739 31.76 9.56 6.13
CA GLY A 739 32.39 8.73 7.14
C GLY A 739 32.05 7.25 7.03
N VAL A 740 30.91 6.94 6.41
CA VAL A 740 30.43 5.57 6.21
C VAL A 740 30.92 5.02 4.87
N PHE A 741 30.79 5.74 3.78
CA PHE A 741 31.08 5.30 2.40
C PHE A 741 32.41 5.84 1.89
#